data_0b1d5b0561d957a1a4e6fd4ae7c03216
#
_entry.id   0b1d5b0561d957a1a4e6fd4ae7c03216
#
_cell.length_a   1.000
_cell.length_b   1.000
_cell.length_c   1.000
_cell.angle_alpha   90.00
_cell.angle_beta   90.00
_cell.angle_gamma   90.00
#
_symmetry.space_group_name_H-M   'P 1'
#
loop_
_entity.id
_entity.type
_entity.pdbx_description
1 polymer ?
#
loop_
_entity_poly.entity_id
_entity_poly.type
_entity_poly.pdbx_seq_one_letter_code
_entity_poly.pdbx_strand_id
1 'polypeptide(L)'
;MIKLSAKRVVGLTVAAVAGIALVFAWLDSPRVHNPKVFGPPAKTQWQPMGARSAGQHNYDVIPEPTTWHAIHVDVANADSVWGVAAPMFELDWVAEPNYFVGSGPLLDNQGSLYFSSNLYHGERVDLVSIDAKTGERRWSVPESGAMSMGGPIILNDPQNPGEQIIYLAGPERVMAIRQDGTTIWSKTTGIEISGVEDKDTVKFQNFNYHPATDSLITITKAGGLFAYSRETGERVAPIGQLPGAPAISDKGTKIPGFVTNKVDPLLDDAFGKTADGFSIFSSAVKYLYGGGGVVTNYFSIDPDTSRIYIAATAPDEEDGSADGRSEIGAIYALNLEADGNGGLTFKLLDRMTFQGGTGSTPALSADGSRVYVSDNDGHVIALDRELNEMWRVNVGEPLVGSMTVAPDNNEIYAVTANDVFQLIDRGDHGTLNWTAELNGFDGYANVDVQSNGLTATVTANGVVVMIGGGKEIIGKTIMLHVGMGLLDRQTGKLRYFAEGREDSLAMSVVAADGSIYVGHSPLRRAVGRAFFPELTAEVTGGVARFKPIRLDLLARDAICAAGARAANTSTLDQATQLAAINNDKRQIQFLITQAENATETAVSDGDLTPDDANLLRELQAQSFASLAAGDLEETATTLESACEMFR
;
A
#
# COMPACT_ATOMS: atom_id res chain seq x y z
N MET A 1 -29.29 -56.85 2.47
CA MET A 1 -29.49 -55.70 3.38
C MET A 1 -29.02 -56.11 4.77
N ILE A 2 -27.88 -55.53 5.21
CA ILE A 2 -27.36 -55.82 6.56
C ILE A 2 -28.19 -54.95 7.54
N LYS A 3 -29.02 -55.59 8.38
CA LYS A 3 -29.73 -54.93 9.48
C LYS A 3 -28.70 -54.60 10.57
N LEU A 4 -28.25 -53.33 10.60
CA LEU A 4 -27.48 -52.82 11.72
C LEU A 4 -28.37 -52.81 12.96
N SER A 5 -27.90 -53.39 14.09
CA SER A 5 -28.61 -53.32 15.34
C SER A 5 -28.69 -51.87 15.87
N ALA A 6 -29.78 -51.51 16.56
CA ALA A 6 -29.95 -50.16 17.09
C ALA A 6 -28.73 -49.67 17.92
N LYS A 7 -28.07 -50.56 18.67
CA LYS A 7 -26.83 -50.27 19.39
C LYS A 7 -25.65 -49.89 18.48
N ARG A 8 -25.55 -50.48 17.29
CA ARG A 8 -24.50 -50.09 16.32
C ARG A 8 -24.81 -48.77 15.62
N VAL A 9 -26.08 -48.50 15.35
CA VAL A 9 -26.50 -47.19 14.80
C VAL A 9 -26.21 -46.06 15.80
N VAL A 10 -26.60 -46.25 17.08
CA VAL A 10 -26.31 -45.29 18.14
C VAL A 10 -24.80 -45.09 18.32
N GLY A 11 -24.03 -46.19 18.30
CA GLY A 11 -22.56 -46.10 18.41
C GLY A 11 -21.92 -45.34 17.24
N LEU A 12 -22.38 -45.56 16.01
CA LEU A 12 -21.92 -44.82 14.83
C LEU A 12 -22.31 -43.35 14.85
N THR A 13 -23.51 -43.03 15.34
CA THR A 13 -23.98 -41.65 15.48
C THR A 13 -23.18 -40.90 16.54
N VAL A 14 -22.92 -41.54 17.70
CA VAL A 14 -22.07 -40.96 18.75
C VAL A 14 -20.64 -40.77 18.28
N ALA A 15 -20.07 -41.73 17.54
CA ALA A 15 -18.73 -41.60 16.98
C ALA A 15 -18.67 -40.50 15.91
N ALA A 16 -19.69 -40.35 15.08
CA ALA A 16 -19.79 -39.26 14.10
C ALA A 16 -19.93 -37.88 14.77
N VAL A 17 -20.78 -37.76 15.80
CA VAL A 17 -20.94 -36.52 16.58
C VAL A 17 -19.67 -36.19 17.35
N ALA A 18 -19.01 -37.18 17.96
CA ALA A 18 -17.72 -36.97 18.62
C ALA A 18 -16.61 -36.59 17.62
N GLY A 19 -16.60 -37.20 16.44
CA GLY A 19 -15.69 -36.83 15.35
C GLY A 19 -15.91 -35.39 14.86
N ILE A 20 -17.17 -34.99 14.69
CA ILE A 20 -17.53 -33.60 14.33
C ILE A 20 -17.14 -32.64 15.46
N ALA A 21 -17.42 -32.97 16.72
CA ALA A 21 -17.03 -32.14 17.87
C ALA A 21 -15.52 -31.99 18.00
N LEU A 22 -14.75 -33.07 17.72
CA LEU A 22 -13.28 -33.03 17.70
C LEU A 22 -12.76 -32.19 16.54
N VAL A 23 -13.39 -32.24 15.36
CA VAL A 23 -13.06 -31.36 14.22
C VAL A 23 -13.36 -29.91 14.57
N PHE A 24 -14.49 -29.62 15.19
CA PHE A 24 -14.80 -28.25 15.65
C PHE A 24 -13.84 -27.77 16.74
N ALA A 25 -13.53 -28.60 17.75
CA ALA A 25 -12.56 -28.27 18.79
C ALA A 25 -11.14 -28.08 18.20
N TRP A 26 -10.82 -28.81 17.14
CA TRP A 26 -9.55 -28.68 16.43
C TRP A 26 -9.51 -27.44 15.53
N LEU A 27 -10.65 -27.04 14.94
CA LEU A 27 -10.79 -25.78 14.19
C LEU A 27 -10.89 -24.55 15.12
N ASP A 28 -11.36 -24.71 16.35
CA ASP A 28 -11.48 -23.69 17.39
C ASP A 28 -10.30 -23.74 18.39
N SER A 29 -9.16 -24.23 17.97
CA SER A 29 -7.97 -24.28 18.83
C SER A 29 -7.45 -22.89 19.18
N PRO A 30 -6.85 -22.73 20.38
CA PRO A 30 -6.52 -21.43 20.95
C PRO A 30 -5.62 -20.59 20.05
N ARG A 31 -5.90 -19.32 20.05
CA ARG A 31 -5.45 -18.34 19.09
C ARG A 31 -4.30 -17.54 19.65
N VAL A 32 -3.39 -17.28 18.79
CA VAL A 32 -2.32 -16.32 18.80
C VAL A 32 -1.62 -16.09 20.11
N HIS A 33 -0.38 -16.44 20.09
CA HIS A 33 0.57 -15.73 20.93
C HIS A 33 1.44 -14.90 20.02
N ASN A 34 1.48 -13.61 20.27
CA ASN A 34 2.40 -12.73 19.59
C ASN A 34 3.80 -13.32 19.61
N PRO A 35 4.47 -13.36 18.47
CA PRO A 35 5.85 -13.77 18.40
C PRO A 35 6.69 -12.88 19.33
N LYS A 36 7.86 -13.36 19.67
CA LYS A 36 8.81 -12.59 20.44
C LYS A 36 9.18 -11.32 19.70
N VAL A 37 9.22 -10.21 20.40
CA VAL A 37 9.83 -8.99 19.86
C VAL A 37 11.30 -9.27 19.64
N PHE A 38 11.74 -9.18 18.39
CA PHE A 38 13.14 -9.27 18.08
C PHE A 38 13.86 -8.00 18.56
N GLY A 39 15.15 -8.09 18.72
CA GLY A 39 16.02 -6.96 19.02
C GLY A 39 15.85 -5.78 18.06
N PRO A 40 16.63 -4.70 18.23
CA PRO A 40 16.58 -3.54 17.34
C PRO A 40 16.78 -3.96 15.88
N PRO A 41 16.30 -3.16 14.93
CA PRO A 41 16.48 -3.45 13.52
C PRO A 41 17.96 -3.64 13.23
N ALA A 42 18.28 -4.65 12.45
CA ALA A 42 19.65 -4.89 12.04
C ALA A 42 20.13 -3.73 11.17
N LYS A 43 21.45 -3.44 11.22
CA LYS A 43 22.06 -2.41 10.37
C LYS A 43 21.87 -2.82 8.92
N THR A 44 20.97 -2.16 8.19
CA THR A 44 20.84 -2.36 6.76
C THR A 44 22.11 -1.87 6.07
N GLN A 45 22.75 -2.71 5.28
CA GLN A 45 23.87 -2.29 4.44
C GLN A 45 23.31 -1.55 3.23
N TRP A 46 23.08 -0.28 3.41
CA TRP A 46 22.60 0.57 2.34
C TRP A 46 23.73 0.84 1.34
N GLN A 47 23.50 0.51 0.09
CA GLN A 47 24.41 0.85 -1.01
C GLN A 47 23.61 1.62 -2.06
N PRO A 48 23.87 2.93 -2.23
CA PRO A 48 23.20 3.69 -3.26
C PRO A 48 23.58 3.14 -4.63
N MET A 49 22.61 3.05 -5.52
CA MET A 49 22.86 2.74 -6.92
C MET A 49 23.11 4.05 -7.67
N GLY A 50 24.34 4.24 -8.10
CA GLY A 50 24.73 5.41 -8.87
C GLY A 50 24.70 6.74 -8.09
N ALA A 51 24.96 7.83 -8.80
CA ALA A 51 24.73 9.16 -8.25
C ALA A 51 23.23 9.36 -8.09
N ARG A 52 22.75 9.45 -6.85
CA ARG A 52 21.41 9.97 -6.60
C ARG A 52 21.29 11.28 -7.34
N SER A 53 20.24 11.45 -8.10
CA SER A 53 19.97 12.76 -8.65
C SER A 53 19.94 13.72 -7.47
N ALA A 54 20.64 14.84 -7.58
CA ALA A 54 20.50 15.93 -6.64
C ALA A 54 19.10 16.58 -6.76
N GLY A 55 18.11 15.78 -7.19
CA GLY A 55 16.75 16.11 -7.40
C GLY A 55 16.24 16.86 -6.20
N GLN A 56 15.98 18.10 -6.40
CA GLN A 56 15.30 18.92 -5.44
C GLN A 56 13.82 18.50 -5.55
N HIS A 57 13.45 17.42 -4.85
CA HIS A 57 12.04 17.14 -4.67
C HIS A 57 11.38 18.44 -4.23
N ASN A 58 10.37 18.86 -4.96
CA ASN A 58 9.65 20.09 -4.61
C ASN A 58 8.74 19.82 -3.41
N TYR A 59 9.37 19.72 -2.22
CA TYR A 59 8.65 19.55 -0.96
C TYR A 59 7.77 20.75 -0.57
N ASP A 60 7.84 21.86 -1.30
CA ASP A 60 6.88 22.96 -1.12
C ASP A 60 5.46 22.52 -1.54
N VAL A 61 5.36 21.59 -2.50
CA VAL A 61 4.07 21.05 -2.98
C VAL A 61 3.90 19.57 -2.64
N ILE A 62 4.91 18.73 -2.88
CA ILE A 62 4.86 17.31 -2.56
C ILE A 62 5.21 17.13 -1.08
N PRO A 63 4.33 16.55 -0.23
CA PRO A 63 4.68 16.29 1.16
C PRO A 63 5.87 15.32 1.28
N GLU A 64 6.62 15.45 2.36
CA GLU A 64 7.66 14.48 2.70
C GLU A 64 7.00 13.11 3.02
N PRO A 65 7.67 11.97 2.77
CA PRO A 65 7.12 10.65 3.10
C PRO A 65 7.19 10.36 4.62
N THR A 66 6.75 11.33 5.40
CA THR A 66 6.50 11.28 6.85
C THR A 66 5.02 11.11 7.15
N THR A 67 4.18 11.32 6.13
CA THR A 67 2.74 11.10 6.10
C THR A 67 2.40 10.22 4.90
N TRP A 68 1.13 9.87 4.72
CA TRP A 68 0.68 9.02 3.62
C TRP A 68 -0.21 9.84 2.67
N HIS A 69 0.39 10.54 1.73
CA HIS A 69 -0.28 11.58 0.96
C HIS A 69 -0.79 11.14 -0.43
N ALA A 70 -0.41 9.96 -0.89
CA ALA A 70 -0.92 9.35 -2.12
C ALA A 70 -1.22 7.86 -1.90
N ILE A 71 -1.85 7.19 -2.86
CA ILE A 71 -2.22 5.78 -2.74
C ILE A 71 -1.02 4.88 -2.42
N HIS A 72 0.16 5.21 -2.90
CA HIS A 72 1.42 4.51 -2.68
C HIS A 72 2.46 5.40 -1.96
N VAL A 73 2.06 6.11 -0.92
CA VAL A 73 2.82 7.09 -0.14
C VAL A 73 3.05 8.39 -0.91
N ASP A 74 3.67 8.33 -2.06
CA ASP A 74 4.13 9.47 -2.84
C ASP A 74 3.82 9.36 -4.34
N VAL A 75 4.20 10.37 -5.09
CA VAL A 75 3.98 10.43 -6.55
C VAL A 75 4.79 9.40 -7.32
N ALA A 76 5.85 8.86 -6.74
CA ALA A 76 6.73 7.84 -7.31
C ALA A 76 6.32 6.41 -6.99
N ASN A 77 5.31 6.22 -6.12
CA ASN A 77 4.76 4.94 -5.69
C ASN A 77 5.78 4.03 -4.98
N ALA A 78 6.60 4.60 -4.11
CA ALA A 78 7.63 3.83 -3.43
C ALA A 78 7.10 2.90 -2.32
N ASP A 79 5.90 3.14 -1.78
CA ASP A 79 5.31 2.44 -0.62
C ASP A 79 6.26 2.38 0.59
N SER A 80 7.03 3.43 0.78
CA SER A 80 8.01 3.54 1.84
C SER A 80 7.90 4.85 2.59
N VAL A 81 8.04 4.78 3.91
CA VAL A 81 8.05 5.95 4.80
C VAL A 81 9.39 6.10 5.51
N TRP A 82 9.74 7.32 5.87
CA TRP A 82 10.99 7.60 6.58
C TRP A 82 11.03 7.07 8.01
N GLY A 83 9.86 6.95 8.64
CA GLY A 83 9.72 6.55 10.03
C GLY A 83 9.84 5.06 10.27
N VAL A 84 9.66 4.70 11.53
CA VAL A 84 9.54 3.32 11.99
C VAL A 84 8.09 2.98 12.33
N ALA A 85 7.68 1.75 12.04
CA ALA A 85 6.45 1.19 12.58
C ALA A 85 6.66 0.78 14.05
N ALA A 86 5.60 0.79 14.84
CA ALA A 86 5.68 0.27 16.20
C ALA A 86 6.18 -1.18 16.21
N PRO A 87 7.21 -1.53 16.99
CA PRO A 87 7.70 -2.91 17.10
C PRO A 87 6.68 -3.86 17.72
N MET A 88 5.77 -3.32 18.54
CA MET A 88 4.62 -4.00 19.11
C MET A 88 3.39 -3.11 18.99
N PHE A 89 2.29 -3.69 18.53
CA PHE A 89 1.04 -2.96 18.30
C PHE A 89 -0.17 -3.86 18.53
N GLU A 90 -1.33 -3.27 18.78
CA GLU A 90 -2.60 -3.98 18.92
C GLU A 90 -3.72 -3.27 18.17
N LEU A 91 -4.76 -4.00 17.79
CA LEU A 91 -5.97 -3.42 17.21
C LEU A 91 -6.63 -2.50 18.24
N ASP A 92 -6.78 -1.23 17.87
CA ASP A 92 -7.37 -0.19 18.73
C ASP A 92 -8.84 0.03 18.42
N TRP A 93 -9.13 0.42 17.18
CA TRP A 93 -10.48 0.67 16.73
C TRP A 93 -10.69 0.28 15.26
N VAL A 94 -11.96 0.14 14.87
CA VAL A 94 -12.46 0.05 13.50
C VAL A 94 -13.53 1.11 13.32
N ALA A 95 -13.33 2.02 12.37
CA ALA A 95 -14.26 3.11 12.06
C ALA A 95 -14.92 2.89 10.70
N GLU A 96 -16.12 3.46 10.50
CA GLU A 96 -16.86 3.47 9.25
C GLU A 96 -17.09 2.07 8.62
N PRO A 97 -17.65 1.11 9.36
CA PRO A 97 -17.68 -0.31 8.97
C PRO A 97 -18.47 -0.61 7.69
N ASN A 98 -19.20 0.37 7.18
CA ASN A 98 -20.01 0.22 5.98
C ASN A 98 -19.33 0.71 4.69
N TYR A 99 -18.06 1.12 4.76
CA TYR A 99 -17.28 1.54 3.60
C TYR A 99 -16.35 0.42 3.17
N PHE A 100 -16.36 0.09 1.89
CA PHE A 100 -15.38 -0.82 1.31
C PHE A 100 -14.13 -0.01 0.95
N VAL A 101 -13.06 -0.14 1.73
CA VAL A 101 -11.83 0.64 1.58
C VAL A 101 -10.72 -0.25 1.03
N GLY A 102 -10.69 -0.40 -0.28
CA GLY A 102 -9.76 -1.31 -0.97
C GLY A 102 -8.40 -0.70 -1.30
N SER A 103 -8.25 0.61 -1.17
CA SER A 103 -7.00 1.32 -1.47
C SER A 103 -6.26 1.84 -0.23
N GLY A 104 -6.82 1.66 0.95
CA GLY A 104 -6.31 2.24 2.19
C GLY A 104 -6.70 3.72 2.37
N PRO A 105 -6.60 4.22 3.60
CA PRO A 105 -6.78 5.65 3.86
C PRO A 105 -5.52 6.43 3.51
N LEU A 106 -5.65 7.74 3.30
CA LEU A 106 -4.53 8.67 3.30
C LEU A 106 -4.44 9.37 4.64
N LEU A 107 -3.26 9.82 5.02
CA LEU A 107 -2.99 10.50 6.29
C LEU A 107 -2.33 11.85 6.01
N ASP A 108 -2.93 12.93 6.53
CA ASP A 108 -2.37 14.28 6.46
C ASP A 108 -1.45 14.63 7.64
N ASN A 109 -0.90 15.83 7.60
CA ASN A 109 -0.02 16.37 8.65
C ASN A 109 -0.77 16.86 9.91
N GLN A 110 -2.12 16.83 9.92
CA GLN A 110 -2.96 17.21 11.06
C GLN A 110 -3.62 16.00 11.73
N GLY A 111 -3.24 14.77 11.34
CA GLY A 111 -3.79 13.55 11.89
C GLY A 111 -5.23 13.28 11.44
N SER A 112 -5.58 13.65 10.22
CA SER A 112 -6.83 13.23 9.58
C SER A 112 -6.57 12.09 8.62
N LEU A 113 -7.42 11.06 8.66
CA LEU A 113 -7.48 10.03 7.64
C LEU A 113 -8.58 10.34 6.64
N TYR A 114 -8.29 10.10 5.36
CA TYR A 114 -9.21 10.34 4.25
C TYR A 114 -9.40 9.07 3.44
N PHE A 115 -10.63 8.73 3.14
CA PHE A 115 -10.97 7.59 2.28
C PHE A 115 -12.37 7.75 1.68
N SER A 116 -12.62 6.98 0.63
CA SER A 116 -13.95 6.80 0.06
C SER A 116 -14.20 5.32 -0.19
N SER A 117 -15.45 4.94 -0.47
CA SER A 117 -15.73 3.57 -0.88
C SER A 117 -15.22 3.33 -2.30
N ASN A 118 -14.51 2.22 -2.50
CA ASN A 118 -14.07 1.78 -3.84
C ASN A 118 -15.19 1.08 -4.62
N LEU A 119 -16.31 0.77 -3.97
CA LEU A 119 -17.48 0.21 -4.63
C LEU A 119 -18.42 1.34 -5.07
N TYR A 120 -18.76 1.32 -6.35
CA TYR A 120 -19.69 2.28 -6.94
C TYR A 120 -21.15 1.86 -6.67
N HIS A 121 -21.56 1.85 -5.38
CA HIS A 121 -22.90 1.41 -5.01
C HIS A 121 -23.56 2.31 -3.98
N GLY A 122 -24.83 2.59 -4.26
CA GLY A 122 -25.72 3.22 -3.31
C GLY A 122 -25.34 4.64 -2.91
N GLU A 123 -25.64 4.99 -1.68
CA GLU A 123 -25.53 6.35 -1.14
C GLU A 123 -24.14 6.69 -0.59
N ARG A 124 -23.15 5.77 -0.69
CA ARG A 124 -21.83 5.92 -0.05
C ARG A 124 -20.73 6.28 -1.04
N VAL A 125 -20.94 7.38 -1.73
CA VAL A 125 -20.01 7.95 -2.72
C VAL A 125 -19.35 9.23 -2.20
N ASP A 126 -19.28 9.38 -0.90
CA ASP A 126 -18.68 10.53 -0.23
C ASP A 126 -17.18 10.29 0.09
N LEU A 127 -16.43 11.38 0.12
CA LEU A 127 -15.12 11.42 0.76
C LEU A 127 -15.34 11.62 2.25
N VAL A 128 -14.76 10.76 3.06
CA VAL A 128 -14.86 10.81 4.52
C VAL A 128 -13.53 11.21 5.11
N SER A 129 -13.57 12.09 6.11
CA SER A 129 -12.46 12.41 6.99
C SER A 129 -12.76 11.93 8.41
N ILE A 130 -11.80 11.20 9.00
CA ILE A 130 -11.86 10.78 10.42
C ILE A 130 -10.61 11.23 11.15
N ASP A 131 -10.73 11.36 12.47
CA ASP A 131 -9.59 11.58 13.34
C ASP A 131 -8.75 10.30 13.45
N ALA A 132 -7.46 10.38 13.15
CA ALA A 132 -6.57 9.23 13.13
C ALA A 132 -6.35 8.61 14.51
N LYS A 133 -6.49 9.39 15.59
CA LYS A 133 -6.30 8.90 16.96
C LYS A 133 -7.55 8.21 17.52
N THR A 134 -8.73 8.77 17.23
CA THR A 134 -10.00 8.32 17.83
C THR A 134 -10.89 7.51 16.90
N GLY A 135 -10.70 7.59 15.57
CA GLY A 135 -11.60 7.02 14.57
C GLY A 135 -12.92 7.78 14.41
N GLU A 136 -13.11 8.91 15.09
CA GLU A 136 -14.32 9.71 15.00
C GLU A 136 -14.38 10.49 13.69
N ARG A 137 -15.55 10.51 13.06
CA ARG A 137 -15.77 11.27 11.83
C ARG A 137 -15.62 12.77 12.10
N ARG A 138 -14.72 13.43 11.35
CA ARG A 138 -14.58 14.88 11.35
C ARG A 138 -15.59 15.55 10.42
N TRP A 139 -15.65 15.04 9.18
CA TRP A 139 -16.57 15.54 8.16
C TRP A 139 -16.72 14.53 7.01
N SER A 140 -17.68 14.76 6.12
CA SER A 140 -17.74 14.10 4.82
C SER A 140 -18.20 15.09 3.74
N VAL A 141 -17.71 14.89 2.51
CA VAL A 141 -18.14 15.63 1.32
C VAL A 141 -19.00 14.70 0.49
N PRO A 142 -20.33 14.94 0.45
CA PRO A 142 -21.24 14.09 -0.30
C PRO A 142 -21.03 14.24 -1.81
N GLU A 143 -21.48 13.26 -2.56
CA GLU A 143 -21.47 13.25 -4.04
C GLU A 143 -20.08 13.47 -4.67
N SER A 144 -19.01 13.18 -3.90
CA SER A 144 -17.66 13.26 -4.42
C SER A 144 -17.34 12.16 -5.43
N GLY A 145 -18.16 11.12 -5.49
CA GLY A 145 -18.06 9.98 -6.38
C GLY A 145 -17.22 8.84 -5.79
N ALA A 146 -17.62 7.60 -6.08
CA ALA A 146 -16.81 6.43 -5.74
C ALA A 146 -15.56 6.39 -6.62
N MET A 147 -14.43 6.05 -6.01
CA MET A 147 -13.16 5.94 -6.69
C MET A 147 -12.93 4.50 -7.16
N SER A 148 -12.19 4.31 -8.23
CA SER A 148 -11.90 2.96 -8.71
C SER A 148 -10.94 2.22 -7.77
N MET A 149 -9.73 2.71 -7.64
CA MET A 149 -8.69 2.17 -6.76
C MET A 149 -7.89 3.32 -6.22
N GLY A 150 -8.24 3.90 -5.19
CA GLY A 150 -7.47 4.99 -4.64
C GLY A 150 -8.32 5.91 -3.80
N GLY A 151 -7.67 6.59 -2.94
CA GLY A 151 -8.15 7.73 -2.23
C GLY A 151 -7.88 9.00 -3.03
N PRO A 152 -8.00 10.15 -2.41
CA PRO A 152 -7.49 11.40 -2.94
C PRO A 152 -5.94 11.40 -3.06
N ILE A 153 -5.37 12.51 -3.54
CA ILE A 153 -3.97 12.88 -3.27
C ILE A 153 -3.96 14.10 -2.37
N ILE A 154 -3.02 14.14 -1.43
CA ILE A 154 -2.82 15.27 -0.52
C ILE A 154 -1.55 16.00 -0.95
N LEU A 155 -1.64 17.31 -1.18
CA LEU A 155 -0.48 18.14 -1.51
C LEU A 155 -0.39 19.30 -0.54
N ASN A 156 0.82 19.80 -0.28
CA ASN A 156 1.03 21.01 0.50
C ASN A 156 0.43 22.22 -0.21
N ASP A 157 -0.11 23.16 0.54
CA ASP A 157 -0.54 24.45 0.01
C ASP A 157 0.64 25.43 0.02
N PRO A 158 1.24 25.76 -1.13
CA PRO A 158 2.39 26.65 -1.17
C PRO A 158 2.04 28.10 -0.79
N GLN A 159 0.75 28.44 -0.79
CA GLN A 159 0.28 29.77 -0.37
C GLN A 159 0.06 29.87 1.15
N ASN A 160 -0.17 28.72 1.81
CA ASN A 160 -0.38 28.63 3.24
C ASN A 160 0.53 27.56 3.84
N PRO A 161 1.80 27.86 4.13
CA PRO A 161 2.75 26.88 4.65
C PRO A 161 2.23 26.17 5.91
N GLY A 162 2.27 24.84 5.89
CA GLY A 162 1.74 24.00 6.97
C GLY A 162 0.31 23.51 6.75
N GLU A 163 -0.43 24.07 5.80
CA GLU A 163 -1.72 23.54 5.34
C GLU A 163 -1.55 22.58 4.17
N GLN A 164 -2.51 21.67 4.00
CA GLN A 164 -2.57 20.72 2.90
C GLN A 164 -3.93 20.79 2.22
N ILE A 165 -3.96 20.43 0.94
CA ILE A 165 -5.16 20.38 0.11
C ILE A 165 -5.36 18.96 -0.37
N ILE A 166 -6.59 18.47 -0.28
CA ILE A 166 -7.03 17.15 -0.72
C ILE A 166 -7.61 17.28 -2.13
N TYR A 167 -7.04 16.57 -3.09
CA TYR A 167 -7.51 16.55 -4.48
C TYR A 167 -8.12 15.20 -4.79
N LEU A 168 -9.34 15.21 -5.31
CA LEU A 168 -10.14 14.02 -5.58
C LEU A 168 -10.53 13.94 -7.05
N ALA A 169 -10.31 12.79 -7.69
CA ALA A 169 -10.78 12.49 -9.03
C ALA A 169 -11.92 11.45 -8.99
N GLY A 170 -13.13 11.91 -9.20
CA GLY A 170 -14.28 11.05 -9.45
C GLY A 170 -14.66 11.05 -10.93
N PRO A 171 -15.43 10.06 -11.40
CA PRO A 171 -15.79 9.96 -12.83
C PRO A 171 -16.64 11.14 -13.33
N GLU A 172 -17.44 11.75 -12.47
CA GLU A 172 -18.30 12.88 -12.84
C GLU A 172 -17.66 14.24 -12.50
N ARG A 173 -16.87 14.29 -11.41
CA ARG A 173 -16.30 15.51 -10.87
C ARG A 173 -14.86 15.33 -10.40
N VAL A 174 -14.11 16.42 -10.54
CA VAL A 174 -12.81 16.59 -9.90
C VAL A 174 -12.91 17.73 -8.88
N MET A 175 -12.25 17.61 -7.75
CA MET A 175 -12.42 18.52 -6.62
C MET A 175 -11.10 18.83 -5.92
N ALA A 176 -11.01 20.03 -5.35
CA ALA A 176 -10.02 20.37 -4.31
C ALA A 176 -10.76 20.77 -3.03
N ILE A 177 -10.28 20.22 -1.91
CA ILE A 177 -10.95 20.30 -0.62
C ILE A 177 -9.90 20.64 0.44
N ARG A 178 -10.21 21.58 1.34
CA ARG A 178 -9.36 21.91 2.49
C ARG A 178 -9.44 20.81 3.56
N GLN A 179 -8.49 20.80 4.47
CA GLN A 179 -8.46 19.85 5.60
C GLN A 179 -9.70 19.95 6.52
N ASP A 180 -10.41 21.08 6.51
CA ASP A 180 -11.67 21.27 7.24
C ASP A 180 -12.93 20.80 6.48
N GLY A 181 -12.78 20.25 5.28
CA GLY A 181 -13.89 19.80 4.43
C GLY A 181 -14.45 20.87 3.48
N THR A 182 -13.95 22.10 3.53
CA THR A 182 -14.41 23.18 2.66
C THR A 182 -13.92 22.96 1.22
N THR A 183 -14.84 22.92 0.26
CA THR A 183 -14.50 22.81 -1.15
C THR A 183 -13.90 24.11 -1.69
N ILE A 184 -12.68 24.04 -2.23
CA ILE A 184 -11.99 25.15 -2.89
C ILE A 184 -12.56 25.31 -4.31
N TRP A 185 -12.55 24.22 -5.07
CA TRP A 185 -13.16 24.16 -6.39
C TRP A 185 -13.73 22.77 -6.67
N SER A 186 -14.74 22.72 -7.54
CA SER A 186 -15.34 21.48 -8.05
C SER A 186 -15.69 21.67 -9.52
N LYS A 187 -15.20 20.80 -10.37
CA LYS A 187 -15.38 20.83 -11.82
C LYS A 187 -15.96 19.52 -12.33
N THR A 188 -16.77 19.59 -13.36
CA THR A 188 -17.24 18.40 -14.07
C THR A 188 -16.14 17.87 -14.99
N THR A 189 -16.01 16.56 -15.08
CA THR A 189 -15.05 15.91 -15.99
C THR A 189 -15.44 16.08 -17.47
N GLY A 190 -16.73 16.29 -17.74
CA GLY A 190 -17.29 16.32 -19.08
C GLY A 190 -17.45 14.93 -19.70
N ILE A 191 -17.29 13.87 -18.91
CA ILE A 191 -17.56 12.49 -19.32
C ILE A 191 -19.04 12.21 -19.13
N GLU A 192 -19.73 11.79 -20.19
CA GLU A 192 -21.13 11.34 -20.10
C GLU A 192 -21.15 9.89 -19.63
N ILE A 193 -21.90 9.63 -18.55
CA ILE A 193 -22.06 8.31 -17.95
C ILE A 193 -23.51 7.90 -18.12
N SER A 194 -23.80 6.92 -18.99
CA SER A 194 -25.16 6.48 -19.32
C SER A 194 -25.64 5.26 -18.53
N GLY A 195 -24.75 4.52 -17.87
CA GLY A 195 -25.11 3.31 -17.13
C GLY A 195 -24.03 2.78 -16.18
N VAL A 196 -24.33 1.70 -15.46
CA VAL A 196 -23.39 1.09 -14.51
C VAL A 196 -22.15 0.49 -15.21
N GLU A 197 -22.33 -0.07 -16.41
CA GLU A 197 -21.23 -0.62 -17.20
C GLU A 197 -20.28 0.50 -17.70
N ASP A 198 -20.85 1.63 -18.12
CA ASP A 198 -20.04 2.80 -18.51
C ASP A 198 -19.27 3.38 -17.33
N LYS A 199 -19.85 3.37 -16.14
CA LYS A 199 -19.16 3.78 -14.90
C LYS A 199 -17.92 2.97 -14.63
N ASP A 200 -17.90 1.69 -14.94
CA ASP A 200 -16.73 0.84 -14.75
C ASP A 200 -15.59 1.18 -15.73
N THR A 201 -15.90 1.52 -16.97
CA THR A 201 -14.91 1.87 -18.00
C THR A 201 -14.32 3.28 -17.84
N VAL A 202 -15.09 4.22 -17.32
CA VAL A 202 -14.65 5.61 -17.10
C VAL A 202 -14.13 5.88 -15.67
N LYS A 203 -13.99 4.85 -14.85
CA LYS A 203 -13.36 4.98 -13.53
C LYS A 203 -11.97 5.57 -13.65
N PHE A 204 -11.72 6.62 -12.89
CA PHE A 204 -10.39 7.19 -12.74
C PHE A 204 -9.54 6.36 -11.77
N GLN A 205 -8.25 6.30 -12.06
CA GLN A 205 -7.25 5.67 -11.18
C GLN A 205 -6.69 6.65 -10.13
N ASN A 206 -7.45 7.69 -9.80
CA ASN A 206 -7.05 8.76 -8.91
C ASN A 206 -6.13 9.81 -9.56
N PHE A 207 -5.84 10.88 -8.80
CA PHE A 207 -4.87 11.88 -9.20
C PHE A 207 -3.44 11.48 -8.82
N ASN A 208 -2.49 11.89 -9.68
CA ASN A 208 -1.10 12.06 -9.33
C ASN A 208 -0.64 13.47 -9.73
N TYR A 209 0.46 13.96 -9.19
CA TYR A 209 0.92 15.32 -9.39
C TYR A 209 2.10 15.39 -10.36
N HIS A 210 2.01 16.30 -11.34
CA HIS A 210 3.02 16.55 -12.37
C HIS A 210 3.74 17.88 -12.08
N PRO A 211 4.95 17.85 -11.51
CA PRO A 211 5.64 19.05 -11.01
C PRO A 211 5.95 20.08 -12.09
N ALA A 212 6.40 19.67 -13.28
CA ALA A 212 6.84 20.59 -14.34
C ALA A 212 5.73 21.52 -14.86
N THR A 213 4.47 21.12 -14.78
CA THR A 213 3.32 21.90 -15.27
C THR A 213 2.34 22.31 -14.18
N ASP A 214 2.64 22.02 -12.92
CA ASP A 214 1.75 22.21 -11.75
C ASP A 214 0.34 21.66 -11.99
N SER A 215 0.28 20.42 -12.51
CA SER A 215 -0.96 19.80 -12.96
C SER A 215 -1.26 18.50 -12.23
N LEU A 216 -2.55 18.23 -12.05
CA LEU A 216 -3.07 16.96 -11.56
C LEU A 216 -3.37 16.06 -12.75
N ILE A 217 -2.75 14.89 -12.79
CA ILE A 217 -2.93 13.90 -13.84
C ILE A 217 -3.83 12.79 -13.33
N THR A 218 -4.73 12.31 -14.16
CA THR A 218 -5.49 11.08 -13.90
C THR A 218 -5.72 10.30 -15.17
N ILE A 219 -5.99 9.01 -15.01
CA ILE A 219 -6.21 8.08 -16.12
C ILE A 219 -7.46 7.26 -15.88
N THR A 220 -8.22 6.99 -16.94
CA THR A 220 -9.37 6.07 -16.84
C THR A 220 -8.94 4.63 -17.04
N LYS A 221 -9.77 3.69 -16.58
CA LYS A 221 -9.60 2.27 -16.85
C LYS A 221 -9.51 1.96 -18.35
N ALA A 222 -10.17 2.74 -19.20
CA ALA A 222 -10.10 2.64 -20.66
C ALA A 222 -8.84 3.26 -21.28
N GLY A 223 -7.92 3.82 -20.47
CA GLY A 223 -6.67 4.43 -20.95
C GLY A 223 -6.78 5.89 -21.36
N GLY A 224 -7.90 6.57 -21.09
CA GLY A 224 -8.04 8.01 -21.32
C GLY A 224 -7.23 8.82 -20.32
N LEU A 225 -6.40 9.76 -20.79
CA LEU A 225 -5.48 10.59 -20.01
C LEU A 225 -6.06 11.99 -19.85
N PHE A 226 -6.07 12.50 -18.63
CA PHE A 226 -6.60 13.82 -18.27
C PHE A 226 -5.59 14.60 -17.44
N ALA A 227 -5.50 15.91 -17.71
CA ALA A 227 -4.67 16.84 -16.95
C ALA A 227 -5.50 18.06 -16.54
N TYR A 228 -5.43 18.42 -15.26
CA TYR A 228 -6.16 19.54 -14.67
C TYR A 228 -5.19 20.48 -13.96
N SER A 229 -5.45 21.78 -14.03
CA SER A 229 -4.74 22.76 -13.21
C SER A 229 -4.96 22.46 -11.73
N ARG A 230 -3.91 22.33 -10.97
CA ARG A 230 -3.98 22.14 -9.50
C ARG A 230 -4.67 23.34 -8.82
N GLU A 231 -4.44 24.55 -9.32
CA GLU A 231 -4.99 25.78 -8.73
C GLU A 231 -6.48 25.95 -9.03
N THR A 232 -6.93 25.68 -10.26
CA THR A 232 -8.28 26.05 -10.72
C THR A 232 -9.20 24.87 -11.01
N GLY A 233 -8.66 23.66 -11.16
CA GLY A 233 -9.40 22.49 -11.59
C GLY A 233 -9.83 22.49 -13.06
N GLU A 234 -9.41 23.49 -13.83
CA GLU A 234 -9.68 23.53 -15.27
C GLU A 234 -8.80 22.52 -16.02
N ARG A 235 -9.35 21.87 -17.04
CA ARG A 235 -8.58 20.95 -17.88
C ARG A 235 -7.56 21.73 -18.71
N VAL A 236 -6.27 21.34 -18.61
CA VAL A 236 -5.14 22.08 -19.22
C VAL A 236 -4.62 21.44 -20.50
N ALA A 237 -5.08 20.24 -20.85
CA ALA A 237 -4.70 19.54 -22.07
C ALA A 237 -5.92 18.86 -22.72
N PRO A 238 -5.90 18.59 -24.04
CA PRO A 238 -6.82 17.67 -24.67
C PRO A 238 -6.76 16.29 -23.99
N ILE A 239 -7.85 15.52 -24.08
CA ILE A 239 -7.87 14.15 -23.57
C ILE A 239 -6.90 13.32 -24.43
N GLY A 240 -5.91 12.73 -23.76
CA GLY A 240 -5.01 11.76 -24.39
C GLY A 240 -5.60 10.35 -24.34
N GLN A 241 -5.01 9.42 -25.09
CA GLN A 241 -5.41 8.02 -25.10
C GLN A 241 -4.18 7.12 -25.19
N LEU A 242 -4.10 6.12 -24.29
CA LEU A 242 -3.11 5.05 -24.42
C LEU A 242 -3.49 4.13 -25.59
N PRO A 243 -2.51 3.63 -26.34
CA PRO A 243 -2.79 2.76 -27.49
C PRO A 243 -3.13 1.31 -27.14
N GLY A 244 -3.15 0.95 -25.85
CA GLY A 244 -3.44 -0.41 -25.38
C GLY A 244 -4.89 -0.83 -25.68
N ALA A 245 -5.09 -2.12 -25.92
CA ALA A 245 -6.41 -2.72 -26.06
C ALA A 245 -6.92 -3.26 -24.70
N PRO A 246 -8.24 -3.39 -24.50
CA PRO A 246 -8.76 -3.96 -23.24
C PRO A 246 -8.23 -5.37 -22.99
N ALA A 247 -7.82 -5.66 -21.75
CA ALA A 247 -7.37 -6.99 -21.37
C ALA A 247 -8.48 -8.05 -21.57
N ILE A 248 -8.08 -9.30 -21.83
CA ILE A 248 -9.01 -10.42 -21.89
C ILE A 248 -9.72 -10.56 -20.54
N SER A 249 -11.06 -10.51 -20.57
CA SER A 249 -11.88 -10.56 -19.36
C SER A 249 -11.91 -11.94 -18.68
N ASP A 250 -11.40 -12.99 -19.33
CA ASP A 250 -11.61 -14.39 -18.97
C ASP A 250 -10.33 -15.13 -18.52
N LYS A 251 -9.21 -14.43 -18.19
CA LYS A 251 -8.03 -15.14 -17.64
C LYS A 251 -8.40 -15.87 -16.33
N GLY A 252 -9.10 -16.98 -16.50
CA GLY A 252 -9.12 -18.10 -15.55
C GLY A 252 -10.02 -17.98 -14.32
N THR A 253 -10.74 -16.89 -14.09
CA THR A 253 -11.52 -16.71 -12.86
C THR A 253 -13.03 -16.77 -13.09
N LYS A 254 -13.52 -17.87 -13.68
CA LYS A 254 -14.96 -18.17 -13.54
C LYS A 254 -15.22 -18.57 -12.09
N ILE A 255 -15.70 -17.62 -11.30
CA ILE A 255 -16.14 -17.93 -9.94
C ILE A 255 -17.39 -18.80 -10.05
N PRO A 256 -17.41 -19.99 -9.43
CA PRO A 256 -18.60 -20.82 -9.45
C PRO A 256 -19.79 -20.10 -8.82
N GLY A 257 -20.96 -20.14 -9.45
CA GLY A 257 -22.17 -19.45 -8.97
C GLY A 257 -22.59 -19.82 -7.53
N PHE A 258 -22.24 -21.02 -7.05
CA PHE A 258 -22.50 -21.37 -5.65
C PHE A 258 -21.66 -20.57 -4.64
N VAL A 259 -20.50 -20.04 -5.06
CA VAL A 259 -19.65 -19.14 -4.23
C VAL A 259 -20.28 -17.75 -4.18
N THR A 260 -20.57 -17.17 -5.35
CA THR A 260 -21.19 -15.84 -5.42
C THR A 260 -22.53 -15.78 -4.70
N ASN A 261 -23.39 -16.80 -4.88
CA ASN A 261 -24.68 -16.91 -4.20
C ASN A 261 -24.60 -16.95 -2.66
N LYS A 262 -23.43 -17.31 -2.10
CA LYS A 262 -23.20 -17.29 -0.64
C LYS A 262 -22.46 -16.05 -0.16
N VAL A 263 -21.55 -15.52 -0.97
CA VAL A 263 -20.67 -14.42 -0.61
C VAL A 263 -21.35 -13.06 -0.84
N ASP A 264 -22.02 -12.88 -2.00
CA ASP A 264 -22.65 -11.60 -2.32
C ASP A 264 -23.67 -11.13 -1.29
N PRO A 265 -24.54 -11.97 -0.70
CA PRO A 265 -25.43 -11.52 0.36
C PRO A 265 -24.71 -10.96 1.59
N LEU A 266 -23.53 -11.48 1.94
CA LEU A 266 -22.74 -10.97 3.07
C LEU A 266 -22.14 -9.60 2.74
N LEU A 267 -21.72 -9.40 1.50
CA LEU A 267 -21.20 -8.11 1.03
C LEU A 267 -22.33 -7.08 0.87
N ASP A 268 -23.50 -7.51 0.37
CA ASP A 268 -24.68 -6.65 0.28
C ASP A 268 -25.18 -6.19 1.66
N ASP A 269 -25.13 -7.06 2.66
CA ASP A 269 -25.49 -6.71 4.05
C ASP A 269 -24.49 -5.71 4.64
N ALA A 270 -23.20 -5.86 4.35
CA ALA A 270 -22.14 -4.98 4.86
C ALA A 270 -22.10 -3.62 4.14
N PHE A 271 -22.28 -3.59 2.82
CA PHE A 271 -22.01 -2.40 1.99
C PHE A 271 -23.24 -1.81 1.30
N GLY A 272 -24.38 -2.45 1.44
CA GLY A 272 -25.63 -2.08 0.77
C GLY A 272 -25.87 -2.88 -0.50
N LYS A 273 -27.15 -3.06 -0.84
CA LYS A 273 -27.56 -3.83 -2.02
C LYS A 273 -27.10 -3.17 -3.30
N THR A 274 -26.57 -3.99 -4.16
CA THR A 274 -26.18 -3.62 -5.51
C THR A 274 -27.38 -3.65 -6.46
N ALA A 275 -27.20 -3.12 -7.68
CA ALA A 275 -28.19 -3.26 -8.73
C ALA A 275 -28.43 -4.74 -9.07
N ASP A 276 -29.65 -5.10 -9.44
CA ASP A 276 -30.02 -6.48 -9.78
C ASP A 276 -29.06 -7.08 -10.83
N GLY A 277 -28.53 -8.25 -10.49
CA GLY A 277 -27.60 -9.00 -11.34
C GLY A 277 -26.11 -8.62 -11.23
N PHE A 278 -25.76 -7.66 -10.38
CA PHE A 278 -24.36 -7.30 -10.13
C PHE A 278 -23.80 -8.08 -8.93
N SER A 279 -22.62 -8.66 -9.07
CA SER A 279 -21.89 -9.35 -8.01
C SER A 279 -20.68 -8.51 -7.60
N ILE A 280 -20.68 -8.01 -6.36
CA ILE A 280 -19.52 -7.29 -5.79
C ILE A 280 -18.28 -8.17 -5.84
N PHE A 281 -18.42 -9.43 -5.41
CA PHE A 281 -17.32 -10.38 -5.36
C PHE A 281 -16.72 -10.65 -6.75
N SER A 282 -17.56 -10.95 -7.73
CA SER A 282 -17.10 -11.19 -9.11
C SER A 282 -16.44 -9.97 -9.74
N SER A 283 -17.01 -8.78 -9.52
CA SER A 283 -16.43 -7.53 -10.03
C SER A 283 -15.08 -7.22 -9.42
N ALA A 284 -14.94 -7.39 -8.10
CA ALA A 284 -13.69 -7.13 -7.41
C ALA A 284 -12.60 -8.13 -7.84
N VAL A 285 -12.93 -9.41 -7.94
CA VAL A 285 -11.99 -10.44 -8.42
C VAL A 285 -11.59 -10.17 -9.88
N LYS A 286 -12.56 -9.86 -10.76
CA LYS A 286 -12.27 -9.50 -12.15
C LYS A 286 -11.33 -8.29 -12.24
N TYR A 287 -11.55 -7.29 -11.38
CA TYR A 287 -10.70 -6.10 -11.32
C TYR A 287 -9.25 -6.46 -10.91
N LEU A 288 -9.07 -7.22 -9.83
CA LEU A 288 -7.77 -7.62 -9.30
C LEU A 288 -6.91 -8.37 -10.32
N TYR A 289 -7.54 -9.17 -11.19
CA TYR A 289 -6.85 -9.90 -12.26
C TYR A 289 -6.79 -9.14 -13.59
N GLY A 290 -7.04 -7.83 -13.58
CA GLY A 290 -6.85 -6.95 -14.74
C GLY A 290 -7.90 -7.09 -15.84
N GLY A 291 -9.05 -7.71 -15.55
CA GLY A 291 -10.04 -8.03 -16.58
C GLY A 291 -10.78 -6.82 -17.16
N GLY A 292 -10.79 -6.70 -18.50
CA GLY A 292 -11.69 -5.84 -19.26
C GLY A 292 -11.30 -4.35 -19.33
N GLY A 293 -10.11 -3.96 -18.86
CA GLY A 293 -9.61 -2.58 -18.98
C GLY A 293 -8.27 -2.51 -19.70
N VAL A 294 -7.88 -1.33 -20.12
CA VAL A 294 -6.53 -1.02 -20.61
C VAL A 294 -5.60 -0.80 -19.42
N VAL A 295 -6.06 -0.06 -18.42
CA VAL A 295 -5.32 0.25 -17.20
C VAL A 295 -6.09 -0.32 -16.01
N THR A 296 -5.40 -1.05 -15.15
CA THR A 296 -6.01 -1.75 -14.02
C THR A 296 -5.52 -1.29 -12.67
N ASN A 297 -4.45 -0.50 -12.63
CA ASN A 297 -3.88 0.00 -11.40
C ASN A 297 -3.43 1.46 -11.55
N TYR A 298 -2.76 1.98 -10.53
CA TYR A 298 -2.29 3.35 -10.47
C TYR A 298 -1.03 3.56 -11.33
N PHE A 299 -0.49 4.76 -11.37
CA PHE A 299 0.66 5.15 -12.20
C PHE A 299 1.61 6.03 -11.39
N SER A 300 2.88 6.02 -11.74
CA SER A 300 3.90 6.84 -11.09
C SER A 300 4.30 8.05 -11.92
N ILE A 301 4.75 9.10 -11.23
CA ILE A 301 5.35 10.28 -11.83
C ILE A 301 6.70 10.50 -11.16
N ASP A 302 7.75 10.61 -11.95
CA ASP A 302 9.08 10.97 -11.46
C ASP A 302 9.04 12.43 -10.97
N PRO A 303 9.24 12.68 -9.67
CA PRO A 303 9.14 14.04 -9.12
C PRO A 303 10.17 15.02 -9.67
N ASP A 304 11.27 14.53 -10.21
CA ASP A 304 12.38 15.36 -10.72
C ASP A 304 12.22 15.68 -12.21
N THR A 305 11.85 14.67 -13.01
CA THR A 305 11.74 14.81 -14.47
C THR A 305 10.31 15.01 -14.95
N SER A 306 9.34 14.78 -14.06
CA SER A 306 7.90 14.77 -14.36
C SER A 306 7.48 13.72 -15.40
N ARG A 307 8.34 12.71 -15.68
CA ARG A 307 7.99 11.63 -16.58
C ARG A 307 6.95 10.72 -15.92
N ILE A 308 5.91 10.38 -16.68
CA ILE A 308 4.76 9.57 -16.24
C ILE A 308 5.00 8.14 -16.70
N TYR A 309 4.88 7.17 -15.79
CA TYR A 309 5.00 5.74 -16.11
C TYR A 309 3.70 5.02 -15.77
N ILE A 310 3.15 4.33 -16.77
CA ILE A 310 1.85 3.64 -16.67
C ILE A 310 2.01 2.20 -17.10
N ALA A 311 1.74 1.25 -16.22
CA ALA A 311 1.60 -0.15 -16.58
C ALA A 311 0.17 -0.41 -17.05
N ALA A 312 0.04 -1.03 -18.23
CA ALA A 312 -1.21 -1.21 -18.93
C ALA A 312 -1.13 -2.43 -19.87
N THR A 313 -2.13 -2.61 -20.71
CA THR A 313 -2.09 -3.57 -21.80
C THR A 313 -1.35 -3.02 -23.03
N ALA A 314 -0.81 -3.92 -23.83
CA ALA A 314 -0.28 -3.57 -25.14
C ALA A 314 -1.39 -3.35 -26.20
N PRO A 315 -1.10 -2.75 -27.37
CA PRO A 315 -1.99 -2.77 -28.50
C PRO A 315 -2.32 -4.19 -28.96
N ASP A 316 -3.55 -4.39 -29.46
CA ASP A 316 -4.08 -5.67 -29.91
C ASP A 316 -3.17 -6.35 -30.97
N GLU A 317 -2.63 -5.58 -31.91
CA GLU A 317 -1.81 -6.13 -32.99
C GLU A 317 -0.47 -6.73 -32.51
N GLU A 318 -0.05 -6.42 -31.27
CA GLU A 318 1.26 -6.83 -30.75
C GLU A 318 1.22 -8.18 -30.01
N ASP A 319 0.07 -8.71 -29.68
CA ASP A 319 -0.06 -10.04 -29.08
C ASP A 319 -0.18 -11.17 -30.12
N GLY A 320 -0.24 -10.81 -31.41
CA GLY A 320 -0.37 -11.75 -32.50
C GLY A 320 -1.81 -12.16 -32.82
N SER A 321 -2.78 -11.55 -32.16
CA SER A 321 -4.21 -11.64 -32.48
C SER A 321 -4.71 -10.31 -33.08
N ALA A 322 -5.94 -10.23 -33.46
CA ALA A 322 -6.60 -8.98 -33.89
C ALA A 322 -8.07 -9.09 -33.54
N ASP A 323 -8.35 -9.41 -32.29
CA ASP A 323 -9.69 -9.65 -31.79
C ASP A 323 -10.26 -8.50 -30.95
N GLY A 324 -9.53 -7.37 -30.91
CA GLY A 324 -9.90 -6.16 -30.16
C GLY A 324 -9.52 -6.23 -28.68
N ARG A 325 -8.64 -7.16 -28.27
CA ARG A 325 -8.18 -7.37 -26.91
C ARG A 325 -6.66 -7.55 -26.86
N SER A 326 -6.07 -7.48 -25.66
CA SER A 326 -4.66 -7.75 -25.48
C SER A 326 -4.42 -8.78 -24.35
N GLU A 327 -3.52 -9.71 -24.61
CA GLU A 327 -3.07 -10.74 -23.69
C GLU A 327 -1.73 -10.40 -23.04
N ILE A 328 -1.04 -9.40 -23.58
CA ILE A 328 0.28 -9.00 -23.12
C ILE A 328 0.21 -7.62 -22.43
N GLY A 329 1.14 -7.43 -21.50
CA GLY A 329 1.33 -6.17 -20.81
C GLY A 329 2.23 -5.19 -21.57
N ALA A 330 2.11 -3.93 -21.20
CA ALA A 330 3.03 -2.88 -21.62
C ALA A 330 3.26 -1.90 -20.47
N ILE A 331 4.42 -1.29 -20.45
CA ILE A 331 4.68 -0.07 -19.69
C ILE A 331 4.90 1.07 -20.67
N TYR A 332 4.28 2.19 -20.39
CA TYR A 332 4.35 3.41 -21.19
C TYR A 332 5.06 4.49 -20.41
N ALA A 333 6.01 5.19 -21.03
CA ALA A 333 6.58 6.44 -20.54
C ALA A 333 5.99 7.60 -21.33
N LEU A 334 5.40 8.55 -20.63
CA LEU A 334 4.77 9.73 -21.23
C LEU A 334 5.29 11.00 -20.55
N ASN A 335 5.04 12.12 -21.21
CA ASN A 335 5.20 13.45 -20.62
C ASN A 335 3.97 14.31 -20.92
N LEU A 336 3.77 15.35 -20.13
CA LEU A 336 2.86 16.44 -20.41
C LEU A 336 3.70 17.67 -20.74
N GLU A 337 3.68 18.10 -22.01
CA GLU A 337 4.56 19.16 -22.49
C GLU A 337 3.80 20.21 -23.33
N ALA A 338 4.44 21.36 -23.57
CA ALA A 338 3.84 22.41 -24.38
C ALA A 338 3.58 21.91 -25.82
N ASP A 339 2.38 22.21 -26.36
CA ASP A 339 1.96 21.85 -27.69
C ASP A 339 2.48 22.80 -28.81
N GLY A 340 3.24 23.82 -28.42
CA GLY A 340 3.74 24.87 -29.33
C GLY A 340 2.72 25.96 -29.66
N ASN A 341 1.46 25.81 -29.27
CA ASN A 341 0.37 26.78 -29.53
C ASN A 341 -0.11 27.47 -28.24
N GLY A 342 0.61 27.28 -27.14
CA GLY A 342 0.28 27.85 -25.84
C GLY A 342 -0.57 26.95 -24.94
N GLY A 343 -0.84 25.71 -25.34
CA GLY A 343 -1.47 24.64 -24.56
C GLY A 343 -0.50 23.55 -24.15
N LEU A 344 -1.01 22.53 -23.47
CA LEU A 344 -0.29 21.32 -23.09
C LEU A 344 -0.85 20.12 -23.87
N THR A 345 -0.02 19.11 -24.08
CA THR A 345 -0.42 17.85 -24.70
C THR A 345 0.34 16.68 -24.10
N PHE A 346 -0.31 15.51 -24.04
CA PHE A 346 0.35 14.27 -23.67
C PHE A 346 1.19 13.75 -24.85
N LYS A 347 2.41 13.36 -24.57
CA LYS A 347 3.33 12.79 -25.55
C LYS A 347 3.85 11.45 -25.05
N LEU A 348 3.65 10.41 -25.86
CA LEU A 348 4.27 9.13 -25.64
C LEU A 348 5.77 9.25 -25.96
N LEU A 349 6.63 8.91 -25.01
CA LEU A 349 8.09 8.94 -25.15
C LEU A 349 8.62 7.56 -25.54
N ASP A 350 8.30 6.55 -24.73
CA ASP A 350 8.78 5.20 -24.87
C ASP A 350 7.71 4.18 -24.47
N ARG A 351 7.87 2.94 -24.90
CA ARG A 351 7.04 1.81 -24.53
C ARG A 351 7.84 0.52 -24.57
N MET A 352 7.64 -0.33 -23.59
CA MET A 352 8.12 -1.71 -23.56
C MET A 352 6.93 -2.65 -23.36
N THR A 353 6.90 -3.77 -24.08
CA THR A 353 5.89 -4.83 -23.94
C THR A 353 6.49 -6.08 -23.30
N PHE A 354 5.69 -6.84 -22.58
CA PHE A 354 6.09 -8.08 -21.94
C PHE A 354 4.93 -9.08 -21.89
N GLN A 355 5.27 -10.36 -21.84
CA GLN A 355 4.28 -11.43 -21.73
C GLN A 355 3.61 -11.44 -20.35
N GLY A 356 2.48 -12.13 -20.22
CA GLY A 356 1.81 -12.35 -18.93
C GLY A 356 0.83 -11.25 -18.52
N GLY A 357 0.81 -10.11 -19.18
CA GLY A 357 0.00 -8.97 -18.74
C GLY A 357 0.51 -8.36 -17.44
N THR A 358 -0.13 -7.33 -16.94
CA THR A 358 0.22 -6.72 -15.65
C THR A 358 -0.98 -6.10 -14.95
N GLY A 359 -1.05 -6.31 -13.61
CA GLY A 359 -1.93 -5.56 -12.70
C GLY A 359 -1.13 -4.63 -11.77
N SER A 360 0.18 -4.53 -11.99
CA SER A 360 1.11 -3.80 -11.11
C SER A 360 1.02 -2.29 -11.33
N THR A 361 1.23 -1.53 -10.26
CA THR A 361 1.59 -0.11 -10.35
C THR A 361 3.10 -0.01 -10.51
N PRO A 362 3.63 0.77 -11.47
CA PRO A 362 5.06 1.04 -11.53
C PRO A 362 5.54 1.79 -10.29
N ALA A 363 6.69 1.39 -9.74
CA ALA A 363 7.35 2.07 -8.62
C ALA A 363 8.72 2.59 -9.08
N LEU A 364 9.11 3.76 -8.59
CA LEU A 364 10.40 4.35 -8.92
C LEU A 364 11.40 4.17 -7.79
N SER A 365 12.67 4.00 -8.15
CA SER A 365 13.75 4.11 -7.17
C SER A 365 13.84 5.55 -6.61
N ALA A 366 14.39 5.70 -5.43
CA ALA A 366 14.48 6.99 -4.75
C ALA A 366 15.23 8.08 -5.55
N ASP A 367 16.12 7.69 -6.46
CA ASP A 367 16.84 8.57 -7.37
C ASP A 367 16.18 8.68 -8.77
N GLY A 368 15.03 8.05 -8.97
CA GLY A 368 14.31 8.01 -10.24
C GLY A 368 15.08 7.32 -11.39
N SER A 369 16.22 6.65 -11.12
CA SER A 369 17.03 6.00 -12.15
C SER A 369 16.45 4.66 -12.62
N ARG A 370 15.52 4.08 -11.85
CA ARG A 370 14.88 2.79 -12.11
C ARG A 370 13.38 2.88 -12.05
N VAL A 371 12.75 2.09 -12.89
CA VAL A 371 11.31 1.82 -12.88
C VAL A 371 11.11 0.32 -12.66
N TYR A 372 10.41 -0.03 -11.60
CA TYR A 372 10.10 -1.42 -11.29
C TYR A 372 8.65 -1.72 -11.61
N VAL A 373 8.40 -2.84 -12.26
CA VAL A 373 7.08 -3.34 -12.60
C VAL A 373 7.06 -4.85 -12.49
N SER A 374 5.91 -5.46 -12.32
CA SER A 374 5.76 -6.91 -12.38
C SER A 374 4.83 -7.34 -13.49
N ASP A 375 5.04 -8.55 -13.99
CA ASP A 375 4.06 -9.25 -14.79
C ASP A 375 3.22 -10.24 -13.94
N ASN A 376 2.11 -10.72 -14.52
CA ASN A 376 1.25 -11.69 -13.83
C ASN A 376 1.82 -13.11 -13.85
N ASP A 377 2.97 -13.33 -14.50
CA ASP A 377 3.66 -14.62 -14.57
C ASP A 377 4.77 -14.74 -13.49
N GLY A 378 4.87 -13.71 -12.61
CA GLY A 378 5.75 -13.73 -11.45
C GLY A 378 7.13 -13.13 -11.67
N HIS A 379 7.33 -12.32 -12.70
CA HIS A 379 8.59 -11.59 -12.87
C HIS A 379 8.51 -10.21 -12.24
N VAL A 380 9.54 -9.87 -11.48
CA VAL A 380 9.91 -8.50 -11.15
C VAL A 380 10.86 -8.01 -12.22
N ILE A 381 10.55 -6.89 -12.85
CA ILE A 381 11.26 -6.34 -14.00
C ILE A 381 11.77 -4.95 -13.61
N ALA A 382 13.06 -4.74 -13.75
CA ALA A 382 13.69 -3.42 -13.59
C ALA A 382 14.05 -2.83 -14.94
N LEU A 383 13.68 -1.59 -15.12
CA LEU A 383 13.87 -0.82 -16.33
C LEU A 383 14.68 0.44 -16.00
N ASP A 384 15.39 0.99 -16.99
CA ASP A 384 15.91 2.34 -16.91
C ASP A 384 14.79 3.38 -17.21
N ARG A 385 15.13 4.66 -17.18
CA ARG A 385 14.19 5.76 -17.46
C ARG A 385 13.60 5.72 -18.88
N GLU A 386 14.31 5.16 -19.82
CA GLU A 386 13.95 4.99 -21.22
C GLU A 386 13.24 3.66 -21.49
N LEU A 387 12.85 2.93 -20.43
CA LEU A 387 12.18 1.62 -20.46
C LEU A 387 13.02 0.50 -21.11
N ASN A 388 14.35 0.63 -21.14
CA ASN A 388 15.20 -0.51 -21.49
C ASN A 388 15.27 -1.46 -20.29
N GLU A 389 15.07 -2.76 -20.54
CA GLU A 389 15.16 -3.77 -19.50
C GLU A 389 16.61 -3.90 -19.02
N MET A 390 16.79 -3.69 -17.72
CA MET A 390 18.06 -3.86 -17.04
C MET A 390 18.21 -5.30 -16.55
N TRP A 391 17.15 -5.83 -15.94
CA TRP A 391 17.08 -7.21 -15.46
C TRP A 391 15.64 -7.62 -15.16
N ARG A 392 15.43 -8.93 -15.07
CA ARG A 392 14.20 -9.53 -14.51
C ARG A 392 14.51 -10.72 -13.64
N VAL A 393 13.68 -10.94 -12.62
CA VAL A 393 13.77 -12.05 -11.69
C VAL A 393 12.40 -12.69 -11.55
N ASN A 394 12.30 -14.00 -11.76
CA ASN A 394 11.08 -14.76 -11.52
C ASN A 394 11.04 -15.21 -10.05
N VAL A 395 9.99 -14.84 -9.31
CA VAL A 395 9.78 -15.26 -7.91
C VAL A 395 9.00 -16.58 -7.80
N GLY A 396 8.56 -17.14 -8.92
CA GLY A 396 7.91 -18.46 -8.98
C GLY A 396 6.40 -18.45 -8.76
N GLU A 397 5.81 -17.28 -8.45
CA GLU A 397 4.37 -17.12 -8.21
C GLU A 397 3.82 -15.88 -8.90
N PRO A 398 2.54 -15.88 -9.32
CA PRO A 398 1.91 -14.72 -9.94
C PRO A 398 1.98 -13.47 -9.05
N LEU A 399 2.41 -12.35 -9.64
CA LEU A 399 2.46 -11.05 -9.01
C LEU A 399 1.30 -10.18 -9.53
N VAL A 400 0.41 -9.80 -8.64
CA VAL A 400 -0.75 -8.93 -8.98
C VAL A 400 -0.70 -7.59 -8.24
N GLY A 401 0.21 -7.45 -7.29
CA GLY A 401 0.42 -6.25 -6.49
C GLY A 401 1.51 -5.35 -7.05
N SER A 402 1.60 -4.17 -6.47
CA SER A 402 2.64 -3.19 -6.79
C SER A 402 3.97 -3.55 -6.13
N MET A 403 5.06 -3.11 -6.74
CA MET A 403 6.39 -3.22 -6.14
C MET A 403 6.55 -2.13 -5.09
N THR A 404 7.14 -2.51 -3.96
CA THR A 404 7.54 -1.57 -2.93
C THR A 404 9.05 -1.35 -3.02
N VAL A 405 9.49 -0.11 -3.00
CA VAL A 405 10.91 0.26 -3.08
C VAL A 405 11.34 0.91 -1.79
N ALA A 406 12.36 0.35 -1.15
CA ALA A 406 12.88 0.94 0.07
C ALA A 406 13.49 2.34 -0.19
N PRO A 407 13.44 3.24 0.81
CA PRO A 407 14.04 4.56 0.67
C PRO A 407 15.57 4.52 0.46
N ASP A 408 16.14 3.35 0.60
CA ASP A 408 17.58 3.07 0.41
C ASP A 408 17.94 2.75 -1.04
N ASN A 409 16.96 2.72 -1.93
CA ASN A 409 17.13 2.68 -3.38
C ASN A 409 17.49 1.32 -4.01
N ASN A 410 17.82 0.31 -3.25
CA ASN A 410 18.25 -0.99 -3.81
C ASN A 410 17.47 -2.21 -3.29
N GLU A 411 16.58 -2.05 -2.35
CA GLU A 411 15.70 -3.10 -1.86
C GLU A 411 14.32 -2.98 -2.51
N ILE A 412 13.87 -4.06 -3.12
CA ILE A 412 12.55 -4.16 -3.73
C ILE A 412 11.79 -5.27 -3.02
N TYR A 413 10.53 -5.01 -2.72
CA TYR A 413 9.66 -5.99 -2.10
C TYR A 413 8.49 -6.32 -3.02
N ALA A 414 8.26 -7.61 -3.20
CA ALA A 414 7.17 -8.15 -3.98
C ALA A 414 6.29 -9.02 -3.08
N VAL A 415 4.98 -8.91 -3.23
CA VAL A 415 4.01 -9.68 -2.45
C VAL A 415 3.14 -10.48 -3.39
N THR A 416 3.11 -11.80 -3.18
CA THR A 416 2.20 -12.73 -3.85
C THR A 416 1.05 -13.13 -2.94
N ALA A 417 0.22 -14.04 -3.38
CA ALA A 417 -0.84 -14.58 -2.54
C ALA A 417 -0.31 -15.37 -1.33
N ASN A 418 0.90 -15.95 -1.43
CA ASN A 418 1.46 -16.84 -0.42
C ASN A 418 2.68 -16.26 0.29
N ASP A 419 3.49 -15.48 -0.41
CA ASP A 419 4.82 -15.09 0.07
C ASP A 419 5.09 -13.59 -0.06
N VAL A 420 6.06 -13.13 0.71
CA VAL A 420 6.71 -11.82 0.58
C VAL A 420 8.17 -12.05 0.24
N PHE A 421 8.64 -11.39 -0.78
CA PHE A 421 10.01 -11.51 -1.29
C PHE A 421 10.74 -10.19 -1.13
N GLN A 422 12.02 -10.26 -0.77
CA GLN A 422 12.95 -9.15 -0.93
C GLN A 422 13.93 -9.45 -2.07
N LEU A 423 14.00 -8.54 -3.01
CA LEU A 423 15.02 -8.53 -4.04
C LEU A 423 15.99 -7.39 -3.77
N ILE A 424 17.24 -7.58 -4.16
CA ILE A 424 18.25 -6.53 -4.14
C ILE A 424 18.63 -6.22 -5.59
N ASP A 425 18.47 -4.96 -5.97
CA ASP A 425 18.99 -4.47 -7.24
C ASP A 425 20.50 -4.26 -7.13
N ARG A 426 21.26 -4.93 -7.99
CA ARG A 426 22.72 -4.86 -8.08
C ARG A 426 23.22 -3.98 -9.23
N GLY A 427 22.28 -3.29 -9.89
CA GLY A 427 22.54 -2.44 -11.04
C GLY A 427 22.32 -3.13 -12.37
N ASP A 428 23.05 -4.18 -12.67
CA ASP A 428 22.98 -4.98 -13.89
C ASP A 428 22.19 -6.29 -13.73
N HIS A 429 21.85 -6.66 -12.50
CA HIS A 429 21.03 -7.84 -12.18
C HIS A 429 20.28 -7.65 -10.86
N GLY A 430 19.16 -8.35 -10.71
CA GLY A 430 18.43 -8.49 -9.46
C GLY A 430 18.76 -9.80 -8.77
N THR A 431 18.82 -9.81 -7.44
CA THR A 431 19.00 -11.04 -6.65
C THR A 431 17.88 -11.18 -5.64
N LEU A 432 17.24 -12.36 -5.61
CA LEU A 432 16.35 -12.74 -4.51
C LEU A 432 17.20 -12.90 -3.24
N ASN A 433 16.94 -12.05 -2.23
CA ASN A 433 17.68 -12.08 -0.97
C ASN A 433 17.04 -13.03 0.04
N TRP A 434 15.72 -12.90 0.23
CA TRP A 434 14.96 -13.79 1.09
C TRP A 434 13.49 -13.89 0.63
N THR A 435 12.87 -15.01 1.04
CA THR A 435 11.42 -15.18 1.06
C THR A 435 10.99 -15.17 2.52
N ALA A 436 9.91 -14.49 2.86
CA ALA A 436 9.49 -14.32 4.23
C ALA A 436 9.13 -15.66 4.88
N GLU A 437 9.66 -15.89 6.08
CA GLU A 437 9.24 -16.99 6.93
C GLU A 437 8.03 -16.52 7.76
N LEU A 438 6.82 -16.73 7.25
CA LEU A 438 5.58 -16.34 7.92
C LEU A 438 5.09 -17.40 8.94
N ASN A 439 5.94 -18.32 9.36
CA ASN A 439 5.65 -19.43 10.28
C ASN A 439 5.37 -19.00 11.74
N GLY A 440 5.13 -17.72 11.98
CA GLY A 440 4.93 -17.14 13.31
C GLY A 440 3.53 -17.31 13.89
N PHE A 441 2.68 -18.14 13.28
CA PHE A 441 1.37 -18.51 13.86
C PHE A 441 1.50 -19.69 14.82
N ASP A 442 2.50 -19.68 15.67
CA ASP A 442 2.62 -20.60 16.78
C ASP A 442 1.38 -20.46 17.68
N GLY A 443 0.51 -21.46 17.67
CA GLY A 443 -0.74 -21.46 18.41
C GLY A 443 -2.01 -21.62 17.58
N TYR A 444 -1.91 -21.50 16.24
CA TYR A 444 -2.98 -21.93 15.33
C TYR A 444 -2.70 -23.35 14.84
N ALA A 445 -3.39 -24.34 15.37
CA ALA A 445 -3.31 -25.68 14.82
C ALA A 445 -3.88 -25.67 13.39
N ASN A 446 -3.06 -26.05 12.42
CA ASN A 446 -3.44 -26.24 11.01
C ASN A 446 -3.94 -24.98 10.28
N VAL A 447 -3.28 -23.89 10.49
CA VAL A 447 -3.42 -22.72 9.65
C VAL A 447 -2.31 -22.72 8.62
N ASP A 448 -2.68 -22.68 7.34
CA ASP A 448 -1.77 -22.39 6.25
C ASP A 448 -1.54 -20.89 6.23
N VAL A 449 -0.32 -20.47 6.48
CA VAL A 449 0.01 -19.05 6.52
C VAL A 449 0.10 -18.49 5.13
N GLN A 450 -0.57 -17.37 4.88
CA GLN A 450 -0.49 -16.64 3.64
C GLN A 450 -0.21 -15.17 3.88
N SER A 451 0.54 -14.57 2.96
CA SER A 451 0.53 -13.13 2.80
C SER A 451 -0.79 -12.68 2.20
N ASN A 452 -1.38 -11.65 2.75
CA ASN A 452 -2.68 -11.15 2.33
C ASN A 452 -2.61 -9.84 1.58
N GLY A 453 -1.59 -9.07 1.83
CA GLY A 453 -1.40 -7.80 1.16
C GLY A 453 -1.09 -8.06 -0.32
N LEU A 454 -1.54 -7.16 -1.16
CA LEU A 454 -1.05 -7.08 -2.53
C LEU A 454 0.21 -6.21 -2.60
N THR A 455 0.48 -5.44 -1.54
CA THR A 455 1.62 -4.53 -1.45
C THR A 455 2.10 -4.47 0.00
N ALA A 456 3.40 -4.44 0.21
CA ALA A 456 4.02 -4.22 1.50
C ALA A 456 4.27 -2.72 1.72
N THR A 457 4.45 -2.31 2.97
CA THR A 457 4.92 -0.97 3.32
C THR A 457 6.26 -1.06 4.00
N VAL A 458 7.27 -0.40 3.45
CA VAL A 458 8.62 -0.38 4.03
C VAL A 458 8.77 0.79 4.98
N THR A 459 9.34 0.49 6.13
CA THR A 459 9.71 1.46 7.17
C THR A 459 11.19 1.34 7.49
N ALA A 460 11.74 2.28 8.23
CA ALA A 460 13.15 2.22 8.60
C ALA A 460 13.52 0.99 9.45
N ASN A 461 12.56 0.40 10.17
CA ASN A 461 12.80 -0.75 11.05
C ASN A 461 12.20 -2.08 10.55
N GLY A 462 11.47 -2.10 9.46
CA GLY A 462 10.85 -3.35 9.02
C GLY A 462 9.98 -3.20 7.79
N VAL A 463 9.28 -4.29 7.47
CA VAL A 463 8.30 -4.36 6.39
C VAL A 463 6.94 -4.69 6.99
N VAL A 464 6.01 -3.79 6.88
CA VAL A 464 4.63 -3.97 7.34
C VAL A 464 3.82 -4.64 6.23
N VAL A 465 3.13 -5.71 6.57
CA VAL A 465 2.34 -6.48 5.61
C VAL A 465 1.10 -7.06 6.28
N MET A 466 -0.02 -7.05 5.57
CA MET A 466 -1.20 -7.80 5.98
C MET A 466 -0.91 -9.29 5.83
N ILE A 467 -1.13 -10.06 6.89
CA ILE A 467 -0.90 -11.50 6.92
C ILE A 467 -2.21 -12.20 7.26
N GLY A 468 -2.53 -13.25 6.54
CA GLY A 468 -3.70 -14.06 6.81
C GLY A 468 -3.38 -15.52 6.93
N GLY A 469 -4.15 -16.20 7.72
CA GLY A 469 -4.11 -17.65 7.90
C GLY A 469 -5.46 -18.29 7.70
N GLY A 470 -5.45 -19.49 7.16
CA GLY A 470 -6.69 -20.20 6.91
C GLY A 470 -6.50 -21.68 6.68
N LYS A 471 -7.55 -22.31 6.20
CA LYS A 471 -7.60 -23.74 5.89
C LYS A 471 -7.50 -23.95 4.40
N GLU A 472 -6.61 -24.82 3.97
CA GLU A 472 -6.58 -25.24 2.59
C GLU A 472 -7.72 -26.24 2.32
N ILE A 473 -8.58 -25.95 1.34
CA ILE A 473 -9.66 -26.80 0.89
C ILE A 473 -9.59 -26.90 -0.64
N ILE A 474 -9.31 -28.09 -1.14
CA ILE A 474 -9.19 -28.39 -2.59
C ILE A 474 -8.21 -27.42 -3.28
N GLY A 475 -7.01 -27.25 -2.70
CA GLY A 475 -5.97 -26.37 -3.25
C GLY A 475 -6.30 -24.88 -3.23
N LYS A 476 -7.27 -24.46 -2.39
CA LYS A 476 -7.64 -23.07 -2.18
C LYS A 476 -7.67 -22.76 -0.69
N THR A 477 -7.01 -21.70 -0.30
CA THR A 477 -7.02 -21.25 1.09
C THR A 477 -8.29 -20.48 1.41
N ILE A 478 -9.01 -20.96 2.40
CA ILE A 478 -10.16 -20.27 3.00
C ILE A 478 -9.63 -19.47 4.18
N MET A 479 -9.66 -18.15 4.06
CA MET A 479 -9.15 -17.22 5.06
C MET A 479 -10.03 -17.21 6.31
N LEU A 480 -9.44 -17.51 7.46
CA LEU A 480 -10.12 -17.53 8.75
C LEU A 480 -9.62 -16.43 9.68
N HIS A 481 -8.32 -16.16 9.67
CA HIS A 481 -7.64 -15.20 10.51
C HIS A 481 -6.84 -14.22 9.67
N VAL A 482 -6.78 -12.99 10.11
CA VAL A 482 -6.03 -11.92 9.46
C VAL A 482 -5.42 -11.00 10.50
N GLY A 483 -4.36 -10.32 10.16
CA GLY A 483 -3.75 -9.31 11.02
C GLY A 483 -2.59 -8.61 10.34
N MET A 484 -1.95 -7.76 11.11
CA MET A 484 -0.78 -7.01 10.66
C MET A 484 0.48 -7.66 11.14
N GLY A 485 1.44 -7.84 10.23
CA GLY A 485 2.78 -8.33 10.51
C GLY A 485 3.83 -7.26 10.32
N LEU A 486 4.87 -7.28 11.13
CA LEU A 486 6.12 -6.54 10.94
C LEU A 486 7.23 -7.54 10.70
N LEU A 487 7.82 -7.52 9.51
CA LEU A 487 8.95 -8.38 9.13
C LEU A 487 10.27 -7.64 9.34
N ASP A 488 11.32 -8.38 9.70
CA ASP A 488 12.69 -7.87 9.71
C ASP A 488 13.22 -7.70 8.29
N ARG A 489 13.75 -6.52 7.96
CA ARG A 489 14.22 -6.19 6.61
C ARG A 489 15.38 -7.05 6.12
N GLN A 490 16.27 -7.50 7.03
CA GLN A 490 17.44 -8.28 6.62
C GLN A 490 17.13 -9.76 6.41
N THR A 491 16.21 -10.29 7.20
CA THR A 491 16.01 -11.75 7.29
C THR A 491 14.67 -12.23 6.79
N GLY A 492 13.70 -11.33 6.57
CA GLY A 492 12.31 -11.68 6.25
C GLY A 492 11.55 -12.36 7.39
N LYS A 493 12.15 -12.44 8.60
CA LYS A 493 11.50 -13.08 9.75
C LYS A 493 10.44 -12.18 10.36
N LEU A 494 9.35 -12.80 10.76
CA LEU A 494 8.28 -12.09 11.45
C LEU A 494 8.77 -11.61 12.81
N ARG A 495 8.83 -10.29 13.00
CA ARG A 495 9.18 -9.62 14.26
C ARG A 495 7.99 -9.58 15.22
N TYR A 496 6.83 -9.23 14.70
CA TYR A 496 5.60 -9.11 15.46
C TYR A 496 4.37 -9.31 14.57
N PHE A 497 3.29 -9.80 15.18
CA PHE A 497 1.99 -9.95 14.55
C PHE A 497 0.90 -9.55 15.54
N ALA A 498 -0.08 -8.81 15.09
CA ALA A 498 -1.31 -8.53 15.83
C ALA A 498 -2.53 -8.95 15.01
N GLU A 499 -3.45 -9.69 15.64
CA GLU A 499 -4.70 -10.07 14.99
C GLU A 499 -5.54 -8.84 14.68
N GLY A 500 -6.06 -8.80 13.44
CA GLY A 500 -6.95 -7.76 12.93
C GLY A 500 -8.39 -8.23 12.85
N ARG A 501 -9.26 -7.33 12.43
CA ARG A 501 -10.68 -7.61 12.28
C ARG A 501 -11.00 -8.20 10.91
N GLU A 502 -10.41 -7.65 9.86
CA GLU A 502 -10.83 -7.93 8.50
C GLU A 502 -9.66 -7.94 7.50
N ASP A 503 -9.91 -8.54 6.36
CA ASP A 503 -9.00 -8.63 5.21
C ASP A 503 -8.81 -7.28 4.52
N SER A 504 -7.64 -7.08 3.92
CA SER A 504 -7.32 -5.90 3.12
C SER A 504 -6.61 -6.26 1.81
N LEU A 505 -6.97 -5.53 0.78
CA LEU A 505 -6.23 -5.49 -0.49
C LEU A 505 -5.30 -4.28 -0.56
N ALA A 506 -5.44 -3.37 0.40
CA ALA A 506 -4.74 -2.10 0.45
C ALA A 506 -3.36 -2.19 1.09
N MET A 507 -2.59 -1.14 0.89
CA MET A 507 -1.36 -0.84 1.60
C MET A 507 -1.66 -0.51 3.06
N SER A 508 -0.66 -0.68 3.91
CA SER A 508 -0.72 -0.32 5.32
C SER A 508 -0.08 1.04 5.54
N VAL A 509 -0.87 2.01 5.97
CA VAL A 509 -0.41 3.37 6.27
C VAL A 509 0.32 3.38 7.61
N VAL A 510 1.55 3.85 7.63
CA VAL A 510 2.33 3.98 8.88
C VAL A 510 2.48 5.46 9.21
N ALA A 511 2.04 5.82 10.42
CA ALA A 511 2.07 7.20 10.91
C ALA A 511 3.35 7.52 11.70
N ALA A 512 3.57 8.82 11.92
CA ALA A 512 4.71 9.31 12.68
C ALA A 512 4.74 8.83 14.15
N ASP A 513 3.59 8.48 14.74
CA ASP A 513 3.49 7.88 16.07
C ASP A 513 3.72 6.35 16.07
N GLY A 514 4.07 5.76 14.94
CA GLY A 514 4.24 4.32 14.77
C GLY A 514 2.95 3.54 14.61
N SER A 515 1.77 4.18 14.67
CA SER A 515 0.48 3.54 14.42
C SER A 515 0.39 3.05 12.98
N ILE A 516 -0.36 1.96 12.77
CA ILE A 516 -0.62 1.39 11.44
C ILE A 516 -2.11 1.49 11.17
N TYR A 517 -2.47 2.04 10.01
CA TYR A 517 -3.87 2.08 9.55
C TYR A 517 -4.05 1.24 8.31
N VAL A 518 -5.19 0.57 8.20
CA VAL A 518 -5.50 -0.29 7.06
C VAL A 518 -6.97 -0.16 6.68
N GLY A 519 -7.24 -0.07 5.38
CA GLY A 519 -8.60 -0.11 4.85
C GLY A 519 -9.08 -1.56 4.73
N HIS A 520 -10.33 -1.81 5.08
CA HIS A 520 -10.92 -3.13 4.97
C HIS A 520 -11.57 -3.38 3.62
N SER A 521 -11.20 -4.49 3.00
CA SER A 521 -11.78 -4.99 1.74
C SER A 521 -12.03 -6.51 1.85
N PRO A 522 -13.08 -6.92 2.54
CA PRO A 522 -13.26 -8.27 3.09
C PRO A 522 -13.65 -9.32 2.04
N LEU A 523 -12.97 -9.41 0.92
CA LEU A 523 -13.32 -10.34 -0.15
C LEU A 523 -13.00 -11.78 0.20
N ARG A 524 -11.78 -12.05 0.66
CA ARG A 524 -11.33 -13.40 1.02
C ARG A 524 -11.97 -13.86 2.33
N ARG A 525 -12.11 -12.96 3.29
CA ARG A 525 -12.81 -13.22 4.56
C ARG A 525 -14.30 -13.49 4.36
N ALA A 526 -14.97 -12.80 3.43
CA ALA A 526 -16.36 -13.08 3.07
C ALA A 526 -16.53 -14.52 2.56
N VAL A 527 -15.56 -15.05 1.81
CA VAL A 527 -15.56 -16.47 1.43
C VAL A 527 -15.43 -17.36 2.69
N GLY A 528 -14.49 -17.04 3.58
CA GLY A 528 -14.36 -17.76 4.86
C GLY A 528 -15.65 -17.75 5.66
N ARG A 529 -16.28 -16.59 5.82
CA ARG A 529 -17.57 -16.43 6.52
C ARG A 529 -18.71 -17.21 5.87
N ALA A 530 -18.77 -17.20 4.55
CA ALA A 530 -19.82 -17.89 3.80
C ALA A 530 -19.81 -19.42 3.99
N PHE A 531 -18.63 -20.00 4.22
CA PHE A 531 -18.45 -21.45 4.37
C PHE A 531 -18.21 -21.91 5.80
N PHE A 532 -17.66 -21.03 6.65
CA PHE A 532 -17.33 -21.31 8.06
C PHE A 532 -17.81 -20.18 8.99
N PRO A 533 -19.14 -19.94 9.06
CA PRO A 533 -19.67 -18.80 9.81
C PRO A 533 -19.34 -18.84 11.31
N GLU A 534 -19.16 -20.02 11.87
CA GLU A 534 -18.85 -20.20 13.31
C GLU A 534 -17.38 -19.88 13.65
N LEU A 535 -16.49 -19.83 12.61
CA LEU A 535 -15.05 -19.65 12.79
C LEU A 535 -14.59 -18.24 12.42
N THR A 536 -15.49 -17.43 11.86
CA THR A 536 -15.12 -16.11 11.35
C THR A 536 -16.05 -15.04 11.92
N ALA A 537 -15.50 -13.84 12.17
CA ALA A 537 -16.31 -12.68 12.52
C ALA A 537 -17.22 -12.25 11.36
N GLU A 538 -18.23 -11.44 11.65
CA GLU A 538 -19.06 -10.81 10.63
C GLU A 538 -18.21 -9.96 9.70
N VAL A 539 -18.61 -9.95 8.42
CA VAL A 539 -17.96 -9.14 7.38
C VAL A 539 -18.17 -7.66 7.69
N THR A 540 -17.09 -6.89 7.67
CA THR A 540 -17.14 -5.46 7.93
C THR A 540 -16.14 -4.71 7.04
N GLY A 541 -16.47 -3.48 6.67
CA GLY A 541 -15.56 -2.57 6.00
C GLY A 541 -14.88 -1.59 6.94
N GLY A 542 -14.58 -0.42 6.43
CA GLY A 542 -14.03 0.71 7.16
C GLY A 542 -12.52 0.75 7.20
N VAL A 543 -12.02 1.47 8.17
CA VAL A 543 -10.58 1.62 8.45
C VAL A 543 -10.30 1.13 9.86
N ALA A 544 -9.23 0.36 10.03
CA ALA A 544 -8.73 -0.08 11.33
C ALA A 544 -7.45 0.64 11.70
N ARG A 545 -7.25 0.90 13.00
CA ARG A 545 -6.00 1.35 13.60
C ARG A 545 -5.40 0.26 14.45
N PHE A 546 -4.10 0.05 14.26
CA PHE A 546 -3.24 -0.67 15.20
C PHE A 546 -2.36 0.36 15.90
N LYS A 547 -2.53 0.50 17.22
CA LYS A 547 -1.76 1.47 18.01
C LYS A 547 -0.50 0.82 18.61
N PRO A 548 0.57 1.59 18.86
CA PRO A 548 1.71 1.14 19.64
C PRO A 548 1.29 0.73 21.06
N ILE A 549 1.93 -0.33 21.60
CA ILE A 549 1.75 -0.78 22.99
C ILE A 549 3.03 -0.77 23.81
N ARG A 550 4.18 -0.51 23.21
CA ARG A 550 5.49 -0.37 23.85
C ARG A 550 6.26 0.76 23.18
N LEU A 551 6.06 1.96 23.71
CA LEU A 551 6.63 3.18 23.16
C LEU A 551 8.14 3.32 23.41
N ASP A 552 8.67 2.70 24.46
CA ASP A 552 10.11 2.54 24.68
C ASP A 552 10.79 1.79 23.52
N LEU A 553 10.15 0.73 23.02
CA LEU A 553 10.65 -0.02 21.87
C LEU A 553 10.52 0.77 20.56
N LEU A 554 9.49 1.61 20.42
CA LEU A 554 9.36 2.52 19.29
C LEU A 554 10.49 3.56 19.29
N ALA A 555 10.76 4.19 20.45
CA ALA A 555 11.87 5.11 20.63
C ALA A 555 13.21 4.46 20.28
N ARG A 556 13.45 3.24 20.79
CA ARG A 556 14.63 2.44 20.46
C ARG A 556 14.81 2.26 18.96
N ASP A 557 13.77 1.74 18.30
CA ASP A 557 13.86 1.42 16.86
C ASP A 557 14.11 2.69 16.02
N ALA A 558 13.50 3.82 16.39
CA ALA A 558 13.69 5.09 15.71
C ALA A 558 15.13 5.62 15.89
N ILE A 559 15.67 5.58 17.12
CA ILE A 559 17.06 5.98 17.40
C ILE A 559 18.04 5.08 16.65
N CYS A 560 17.86 3.77 16.72
CA CYS A 560 18.73 2.81 16.06
C CYS A 560 18.72 2.98 14.52
N ALA A 561 17.54 3.24 13.94
CA ALA A 561 17.40 3.51 12.51
C ALA A 561 18.09 4.83 12.10
N ALA A 562 17.93 5.89 12.91
CA ALA A 562 18.59 7.17 12.69
C ALA A 562 20.12 7.03 12.73
N GLY A 563 20.66 6.31 13.72
CA GLY A 563 22.10 6.02 13.84
C GLY A 563 22.63 5.22 12.65
N ALA A 564 21.92 4.17 12.25
CA ALA A 564 22.30 3.38 11.08
C ALA A 564 22.30 4.22 9.80
N ARG A 565 21.32 5.11 9.62
CA ARG A 565 21.27 6.01 8.46
C ARG A 565 22.41 7.01 8.46
N ALA A 566 22.71 7.66 9.59
CA ALA A 566 23.83 8.58 9.72
C ALA A 566 25.16 7.88 9.43
N ALA A 567 25.39 6.69 9.98
CA ALA A 567 26.59 5.89 9.72
C ALA A 567 26.74 5.52 8.24
N ASN A 568 25.67 5.07 7.60
CA ASN A 568 25.70 4.73 6.19
C ASN A 568 26.02 5.95 5.31
N THR A 569 25.39 7.10 5.58
CA THR A 569 25.60 8.33 4.81
C THR A 569 27.03 8.87 5.01
N SER A 570 27.61 8.76 6.21
CA SER A 570 28.99 9.20 6.50
C SER A 570 30.05 8.41 5.74
N THR A 571 29.76 7.17 5.34
CA THR A 571 30.70 6.29 4.61
C THR A 571 30.68 6.47 3.10
N LEU A 572 29.73 7.26 2.56
CA LEU A 572 29.63 7.49 1.12
C LEU A 572 30.78 8.33 0.59
N ASP A 573 31.14 8.14 -0.67
CA ASP A 573 32.07 9.05 -1.35
C ASP A 573 31.47 10.48 -1.39
N GLN A 574 32.36 11.46 -1.50
CA GLN A 574 31.99 12.87 -1.36
C GLN A 574 30.91 13.32 -2.36
N ALA A 575 30.93 12.81 -3.60
CA ALA A 575 29.96 13.21 -4.60
C ALA A 575 28.56 12.63 -4.30
N THR A 576 28.51 11.34 -3.93
CA THR A 576 27.28 10.66 -3.53
C THR A 576 26.73 11.24 -2.24
N GLN A 577 27.59 11.55 -1.28
CA GLN A 577 27.21 12.19 -0.02
C GLN A 577 26.58 13.56 -0.26
N LEU A 578 27.16 14.42 -1.12
CA LEU A 578 26.59 15.72 -1.44
C LEU A 578 25.21 15.62 -2.10
N ALA A 579 25.01 14.62 -2.96
CA ALA A 579 23.74 14.38 -3.61
C ALA A 579 22.64 13.88 -2.64
N ALA A 580 23.02 13.04 -1.67
CA ALA A 580 22.09 12.41 -0.73
C ALA A 580 21.82 13.22 0.54
N ILE A 581 22.78 14.09 0.92
CA ILE A 581 22.88 14.63 2.29
C ILE A 581 21.62 15.36 2.77
N ASN A 582 20.93 16.09 1.89
CA ASN A 582 19.77 16.86 2.30
C ASN A 582 18.58 15.95 2.65
N ASN A 583 18.33 14.93 1.85
CA ASN A 583 17.24 13.96 2.12
C ASN A 583 17.60 13.10 3.33
N ASP A 584 18.85 12.64 3.43
CA ASP A 584 19.30 11.82 4.55
C ASP A 584 19.25 12.59 5.87
N LYS A 585 19.65 13.88 5.88
CA LYS A 585 19.52 14.74 7.06
C LYS A 585 18.07 14.91 7.49
N ARG A 586 17.15 15.15 6.56
CA ARG A 586 15.71 15.26 6.85
C ARG A 586 15.17 13.97 7.43
N GLN A 587 15.52 12.83 6.86
CA GLN A 587 15.10 11.53 7.37
C GLN A 587 15.68 11.24 8.76
N ILE A 588 16.97 11.49 8.99
CA ILE A 588 17.59 11.34 10.30
C ILE A 588 16.91 12.25 11.32
N GLN A 589 16.70 13.52 10.98
CA GLN A 589 15.99 14.46 11.83
C GLN A 589 14.58 13.98 12.19
N PHE A 590 13.83 13.48 11.21
CA PHE A 590 12.49 12.92 11.43
C PHE A 590 12.53 11.74 12.40
N LEU A 591 13.45 10.79 12.21
CA LEU A 591 13.61 9.63 13.10
C LEU A 591 13.97 10.02 14.54
N ILE A 592 14.87 11.01 14.72
CA ILE A 592 15.17 11.53 16.06
C ILE A 592 13.93 12.16 16.68
N THR A 593 13.17 12.96 15.93
CA THR A 593 11.91 13.57 16.43
C THR A 593 10.87 12.49 16.78
N GLN A 594 10.76 11.44 15.97
CA GLN A 594 9.88 10.30 16.28
C GLN A 594 10.29 9.63 17.59
N ALA A 595 11.59 9.44 17.80
CA ALA A 595 12.12 8.88 19.04
C ALA A 595 11.86 9.79 20.26
N GLU A 596 12.01 11.12 20.12
CA GLU A 596 11.70 12.07 21.20
C GLU A 596 10.22 11.96 21.62
N ASN A 597 9.30 12.01 20.65
CA ASN A 597 7.87 11.92 20.92
C ASN A 597 7.50 10.58 21.58
N ALA A 598 8.10 9.48 21.13
CA ALA A 598 7.90 8.16 21.73
C ALA A 598 8.48 8.08 23.16
N THR A 599 9.65 8.69 23.41
CA THR A 599 10.26 8.76 24.74
C THR A 599 9.37 9.52 25.72
N GLU A 600 8.85 10.69 25.34
CA GLU A 600 7.95 11.48 26.21
C GLU A 600 6.68 10.68 26.58
N THR A 601 6.10 9.99 25.61
CA THR A 601 4.91 9.19 25.87
C THR A 601 5.24 7.95 26.69
N ALA A 602 6.37 7.27 26.45
CA ALA A 602 6.83 6.11 27.21
C ALA A 602 7.06 6.44 28.70
N VAL A 603 7.51 7.66 29.01
CA VAL A 603 7.62 8.13 30.40
C VAL A 603 6.25 8.31 31.04
N SER A 604 5.31 8.90 30.30
CA SER A 604 3.95 9.12 30.81
C SER A 604 3.21 7.79 31.08
N ASP A 605 3.47 6.78 30.28
CA ASP A 605 2.85 5.46 30.36
C ASP A 605 3.58 4.52 31.34
N GLY A 606 4.77 4.94 31.81
CA GLY A 606 5.59 4.17 32.75
C GLY A 606 6.42 3.05 32.12
N ASP A 607 6.55 3.06 30.81
CA ASP A 607 7.40 2.12 30.04
C ASP A 607 8.89 2.48 30.12
N LEU A 608 9.21 3.73 30.47
CA LEU A 608 10.58 4.25 30.60
C LEU A 608 10.74 5.02 31.91
N THR A 609 11.90 4.86 32.56
CA THR A 609 12.17 5.63 33.79
C THR A 609 12.53 7.09 33.47
N PRO A 610 12.22 8.05 34.36
CA PRO A 610 12.61 9.45 34.14
C PRO A 610 14.13 9.65 33.97
N ASP A 611 14.96 8.86 34.61
CA ASP A 611 16.42 8.95 34.54
C ASP A 611 16.93 8.48 33.15
N ASP A 612 16.41 7.35 32.66
CA ASP A 612 16.74 6.86 31.31
C ASP A 612 16.25 7.86 30.25
N ALA A 613 15.05 8.42 30.41
CA ALA A 613 14.52 9.43 29.51
C ALA A 613 15.36 10.72 29.48
N ASN A 614 15.88 11.17 30.64
CA ASN A 614 16.74 12.35 30.68
C ASN A 614 18.05 12.11 29.91
N LEU A 615 18.66 10.95 30.07
CA LEU A 615 19.85 10.60 29.33
C LEU A 615 19.59 10.48 27.81
N LEU A 616 18.45 9.89 27.43
CA LEU A 616 18.05 9.84 26.00
C LEU A 616 17.84 11.23 25.42
N ARG A 617 17.18 12.14 26.13
CA ARG A 617 17.00 13.55 25.68
C ARG A 617 18.33 14.24 25.49
N GLU A 618 19.30 14.03 26.39
CA GLU A 618 20.64 14.60 26.25
C GLU A 618 21.34 14.10 24.98
N LEU A 619 21.31 12.79 24.73
CA LEU A 619 21.89 12.19 23.52
C LEU A 619 21.17 12.64 22.22
N GLN A 620 19.83 12.74 22.27
CA GLN A 620 19.04 13.25 21.15
C GLN A 620 19.38 14.71 20.83
N ALA A 621 19.46 15.58 21.84
CA ALA A 621 19.83 16.98 21.67
C ALA A 621 21.27 17.13 21.11
N GLN A 622 22.22 16.30 21.57
CA GLN A 622 23.57 16.25 21.04
C GLN A 622 23.59 15.78 19.57
N SER A 623 22.78 14.79 19.23
CA SER A 623 22.64 14.30 17.85
C SER A 623 22.04 15.34 16.91
N PHE A 624 21.06 16.12 17.35
CA PHE A 624 20.54 17.25 16.58
C PHE A 624 21.61 18.33 16.34
N ALA A 625 22.41 18.63 17.34
CA ALA A 625 23.47 19.64 17.23
C ALA A 625 24.55 19.22 16.22
N SER A 626 25.02 17.97 16.29
CA SER A 626 26.01 17.42 15.35
C SER A 626 25.44 17.30 13.94
N LEU A 627 24.19 16.87 13.78
CA LEU A 627 23.49 16.81 12.50
C LEU A 627 23.35 18.20 11.85
N ALA A 628 23.00 19.21 12.65
CA ALA A 628 22.91 20.60 12.19
C ALA A 628 24.27 21.14 11.75
N ALA A 629 25.34 20.78 12.44
CA ALA A 629 26.72 21.10 12.07
C ALA A 629 27.21 20.33 10.81
N GLY A 630 26.48 19.30 10.38
CA GLY A 630 26.84 18.45 9.26
C GLY A 630 27.82 17.34 9.61
N ASP A 631 28.06 17.10 10.90
CA ASP A 631 28.92 16.03 11.40
C ASP A 631 28.13 14.73 11.55
N LEU A 632 28.04 13.97 10.44
CA LEU A 632 27.33 12.70 10.39
C LEU A 632 28.02 11.58 11.18
N GLU A 633 29.33 11.63 11.33
CA GLU A 633 30.11 10.64 12.09
C GLU A 633 29.81 10.77 13.59
N GLU A 634 29.88 12.00 14.12
CA GLU A 634 29.50 12.29 15.51
C GLU A 634 28.01 11.99 15.75
N THR A 635 27.14 12.35 14.80
CA THR A 635 25.72 12.02 14.87
C THR A 635 25.49 10.51 14.98
N ALA A 636 26.15 9.71 14.14
CA ALA A 636 26.05 8.26 14.15
C ALA A 636 26.53 7.66 15.47
N THR A 637 27.70 8.13 15.98
CA THR A 637 28.30 7.65 17.24
C THR A 637 27.38 7.93 18.43
N THR A 638 26.81 9.13 18.50
CA THR A 638 25.91 9.52 19.59
C THR A 638 24.63 8.69 19.55
N LEU A 639 24.03 8.51 18.38
CA LEU A 639 22.80 7.71 18.21
C LEU A 639 23.06 6.21 18.46
N GLU A 640 24.22 5.68 18.10
CA GLU A 640 24.60 4.29 18.43
C GLU A 640 24.69 4.09 19.95
N SER A 641 25.29 5.06 20.66
CA SER A 641 25.34 5.04 22.12
C SER A 641 23.93 5.06 22.74
N ALA A 642 23.01 5.89 22.23
CA ALA A 642 21.63 5.91 22.64
C ALA A 642 20.88 4.59 22.32
N CYS A 643 21.13 4.01 21.16
CA CYS A 643 20.54 2.71 20.77
C CYS A 643 20.99 1.58 21.71
N GLU A 644 22.25 1.61 22.18
CA GLU A 644 22.79 0.59 23.09
C GLU A 644 22.15 0.61 24.50
N MET A 645 21.59 1.73 24.92
CA MET A 645 20.88 1.83 26.21
C MET A 645 19.65 0.93 26.28
N PHE A 646 19.06 0.60 25.15
CA PHE A 646 17.89 -0.29 25.07
C PHE A 646 18.25 -1.78 24.91
N ARG A 647 19.52 -2.13 24.83
CA ARG A 647 19.97 -3.53 24.73
C ARG A 647 20.12 -4.15 26.12
#